data_a3aa6b8abc9b99434a71fb6a9123df68
#
_entry.id   a3aa6b8abc9b99434a71fb6a9123df68
#
_cell.length_a   1.000
_cell.length_b   1.000
_cell.length_c   1.000
_cell.angle_alpha   90.00
_cell.angle_beta   90.00
_cell.angle_gamma   90.00
#
_symmetry.space_group_name_H-M   'P 1'
#
loop_
_entity.id
_entity.type
_entity.pdbx_description
1 polymer ?
#
loop_
_entity_poly.entity_id
_entity_poly.type
_entity_poly.pdbx_seq_one_letter_code
_entity_poly.pdbx_strand_id
1 'polypeptide(L)'
;MAPVKDENPDHVEKTKKKAHEEEELNEEDQHLKDELEMLVEKLNEPSHSEAEYVEYLDSLKSFIENSTTSLTAVPKPLKFLRPHYSLLCSVYESWSSKPSNLQDKFADVLSVLAMTYSDDGNNESLKYRLLCKHSIITDWGHEYMRHLALEIGSSYQESLGNDEEYVAKVVKLSTVIVQYFLKHNAEADAVDLLLEIEGIEKLPQYVDESTFQRVCLYMVSCVPYLSPPDDATFLQTAYSIYVTHNQLTQALALAIKLDDEELISQVFKSTEDVLVHKQLGLILSQQNNGFKYPGDDEQVQECIANVKLNDYFSYLVKELNLLDARVPEDVYKSHLETSKAGIGNSGSIDSAKQNLAASFVNMFLNLGFGNDKLVQTDEDNKSWIYKTKGPGMSSTTASLGAIHQWNVNDGLQILDKYTYSQQDEVKAGALLGTGIISANVHDDVDASLALLQDYVVDPSSSKVLQTSAINGLGIAFAGTANEEVLALLLPLVSDLDISVEVSSLSALALGHVFVGTCNGDITSTILQTLLERDFTQLTNKFITLMALGLGLLYMGKTEQVEDVLGTIDAIEHPISKTLKVLVNICAYAGTGNVLQIQSLLQMCTSRPKEETDVSGEDENEAEADATAPVANSTTANIDEGNTEDVAMEDASPKPEKSEAVADDEADEEDDLDQDEEDVMYHGFAVLGLALIAMGEDIGQDMSLRHFSHLMHYGNSLIRRAVPLAMALTSTANPQMKVFETLSRYSHDPDLEVAQNAIYAMGLVGTGTNNARLAQLLRQLASYYIKSPDSLFMVRIAQGLLHLGKGTLTLSPFNVERSIISKVSVASLLTISVLMLNPKSFILSDSTTETTHQLLYYLIPAVKPRMLITVDEELNPLKVNVRVGQAVDVVGQAGKPKTITGWVTQSTPVLLNHGERAELENTDEWISLSHSLEGVVILKKNPEFMEVDL
;
A
#
# COMPACT_ATOMS: atom_id res chain seq x y z
N MET A 1 25.33 -8.54 -33.66
CA MET A 1 24.85 -7.25 -34.16
C MET A 1 25.42 -7.00 -35.54
N ALA A 2 24.61 -7.00 -36.58
CA ALA A 2 24.97 -6.71 -37.94
C ALA A 2 24.66 -5.23 -38.23
N PRO A 3 25.44 -4.55 -39.06
CA PRO A 3 25.30 -3.12 -39.28
C PRO A 3 24.03 -2.80 -40.13
N VAL A 4 23.33 -1.80 -39.69
CA VAL A 4 22.18 -1.19 -40.41
C VAL A 4 22.75 -0.47 -41.62
N LYS A 5 22.28 -0.80 -42.81
CA LYS A 5 22.58 -0.10 -44.05
C LYS A 5 21.64 1.09 -44.20
N ASP A 6 22.18 2.25 -44.53
CA ASP A 6 21.47 3.46 -44.92
C ASP A 6 20.48 3.17 -46.06
N GLU A 7 19.18 3.42 -45.80
CA GLU A 7 18.18 3.35 -46.84
C GLU A 7 18.13 4.67 -47.63
N ASN A 8 18.38 4.54 -48.89
CA ASN A 8 18.33 5.58 -49.89
C ASN A 8 16.85 6.05 -50.14
N PRO A 9 16.53 7.35 -50.22
CA PRO A 9 15.17 7.84 -50.39
C PRO A 9 14.43 7.33 -51.64
N ASP A 10 15.13 6.84 -52.63
CA ASP A 10 14.56 6.20 -53.82
C ASP A 10 13.85 4.85 -53.55
N HIS A 11 14.12 4.23 -52.37
CA HIS A 11 13.45 2.98 -52.01
C HIS A 11 12.10 3.19 -51.36
N VAL A 12 11.83 4.35 -50.76
CA VAL A 12 10.55 4.67 -50.11
C VAL A 12 9.46 4.97 -51.16
N GLU A 13 9.84 5.55 -52.28
CA GLU A 13 8.90 5.76 -53.41
C GLU A 13 8.60 4.46 -54.16
N LYS A 14 9.52 3.52 -54.21
CA LYS A 14 9.29 2.21 -54.84
C LYS A 14 8.45 1.29 -53.94
N THR A 15 8.53 1.41 -52.60
CA THR A 15 7.69 0.65 -51.69
C THR A 15 6.25 1.18 -51.66
N LYS A 16 6.05 2.52 -51.81
CA LYS A 16 4.70 3.06 -51.96
C LYS A 16 4.08 2.78 -53.32
N LYS A 17 4.88 2.54 -54.37
CA LYS A 17 4.35 2.10 -55.66
C LYS A 17 4.11 0.58 -55.73
N LYS A 18 4.75 -0.23 -54.88
CA LYS A 18 4.47 -1.66 -54.77
C LYS A 18 3.23 -1.99 -53.93
N ALA A 19 2.69 -1.07 -53.14
CA ALA A 19 1.43 -1.23 -52.43
C ALA A 19 0.18 -1.12 -53.30
N HIS A 20 0.32 -0.95 -54.62
CA HIS A 20 -0.72 -1.00 -55.61
C HIS A 20 -0.49 -2.11 -56.66
N GLU A 21 0.29 -3.13 -56.40
CA GLU A 21 0.24 -4.39 -57.11
C GLU A 21 -1.01 -5.12 -56.58
N GLU A 22 -2.03 -5.19 -57.41
CA GLU A 22 -3.24 -6.02 -57.26
C GLU A 22 -2.78 -7.43 -56.91
N GLU A 23 -3.02 -7.89 -55.67
CA GLU A 23 -2.93 -9.30 -55.33
C GLU A 23 -3.83 -10.03 -56.33
N GLU A 24 -3.26 -10.98 -57.10
CA GLU A 24 -4.06 -11.86 -57.91
C GLU A 24 -5.07 -12.57 -57.02
N LEU A 25 -6.35 -12.08 -57.08
CA LEU A 25 -7.44 -12.64 -56.30
C LEU A 25 -7.66 -14.11 -56.76
N ASN A 26 -7.87 -15.01 -55.85
CA ASN A 26 -8.33 -16.38 -56.16
C ASN A 26 -9.65 -16.31 -56.95
N GLU A 27 -9.91 -17.31 -57.79
CA GLU A 27 -11.15 -17.35 -58.58
C GLU A 27 -12.41 -17.24 -57.68
N GLU A 28 -12.38 -17.78 -56.48
CA GLU A 28 -13.47 -17.67 -55.49
C GLU A 28 -13.64 -16.24 -54.97
N ASP A 29 -12.54 -15.55 -54.74
CA ASP A 29 -12.53 -14.15 -54.27
C ASP A 29 -12.99 -13.16 -55.33
N GLN A 30 -12.64 -13.47 -56.57
CA GLN A 30 -13.09 -12.69 -57.74
C GLN A 30 -14.59 -12.82 -57.96
N HIS A 31 -15.10 -14.06 -57.85
CA HIS A 31 -16.56 -14.32 -57.97
C HIS A 31 -17.34 -13.62 -56.83
N LEU A 32 -16.80 -13.65 -55.59
CA LEU A 32 -17.41 -12.93 -54.46
C LEU A 32 -17.42 -11.43 -54.67
N LYS A 33 -16.34 -10.87 -55.21
CA LYS A 33 -16.24 -9.45 -55.55
C LYS A 33 -17.26 -9.08 -56.60
N ASP A 34 -17.33 -9.84 -57.69
CA ASP A 34 -18.27 -9.57 -58.81
C ASP A 34 -19.74 -9.68 -58.36
N GLU A 35 -20.05 -10.64 -57.43
CA GLU A 35 -21.38 -10.73 -56.84
C GLU A 35 -21.74 -9.54 -55.98
N LEU A 36 -20.79 -9.06 -55.14
CA LEU A 36 -21.01 -7.89 -54.28
C LEU A 36 -21.17 -6.62 -55.12
N GLU A 37 -20.35 -6.41 -56.17
CA GLU A 37 -20.46 -5.26 -57.09
C GLU A 37 -21.79 -5.28 -57.83
N MET A 38 -22.26 -6.44 -58.26
CA MET A 38 -23.59 -6.60 -58.90
C MET A 38 -24.73 -6.23 -57.95
N LEU A 39 -24.62 -6.59 -56.65
CA LEU A 39 -25.60 -6.23 -55.61
C LEU A 39 -25.61 -4.71 -55.37
N VAL A 40 -24.46 -4.07 -55.34
CA VAL A 40 -24.35 -2.61 -55.21
C VAL A 40 -24.95 -1.88 -56.43
N GLU A 41 -24.73 -2.36 -57.67
CA GLU A 41 -25.33 -1.82 -58.86
C GLU A 41 -26.86 -1.93 -58.83
N LYS A 42 -27.42 -3.10 -58.45
CA LYS A 42 -28.85 -3.32 -58.28
C LYS A 42 -29.49 -2.43 -57.22
N LEU A 43 -28.80 -2.13 -56.13
CA LEU A 43 -29.28 -1.18 -55.10
C LEU A 43 -29.32 0.25 -55.60
N ASN A 44 -28.45 0.62 -56.55
CA ASN A 44 -28.42 1.95 -57.18
C ASN A 44 -29.48 2.15 -58.29
N GLU A 45 -30.03 1.06 -58.87
CA GLU A 45 -31.06 1.15 -59.88
C GLU A 45 -32.42 1.49 -59.26
N PRO A 46 -33.12 2.57 -59.72
CA PRO A 46 -34.41 2.97 -59.11
C PRO A 46 -35.63 2.14 -59.50
N SER A 47 -35.49 1.10 -60.34
CA SER A 47 -36.57 0.39 -60.99
C SER A 47 -37.04 -0.88 -60.28
N HIS A 48 -36.44 -1.33 -59.18
CA HIS A 48 -36.80 -2.57 -58.53
C HIS A 48 -37.95 -2.45 -57.52
N SER A 49 -38.64 -3.60 -57.29
CA SER A 49 -39.69 -3.68 -56.28
C SER A 49 -39.17 -3.68 -54.87
N GLU A 50 -39.97 -3.29 -53.86
CA GLU A 50 -39.58 -3.30 -52.44
C GLU A 50 -39.12 -4.67 -51.96
N ALA A 51 -39.73 -5.77 -52.45
CA ALA A 51 -39.38 -7.15 -52.12
C ALA A 51 -37.98 -7.51 -52.64
N GLU A 52 -37.61 -7.07 -53.84
CA GLU A 52 -36.28 -7.32 -54.42
C GLU A 52 -35.20 -6.56 -53.67
N TYR A 53 -35.42 -5.29 -53.25
CA TYR A 53 -34.46 -4.55 -52.41
C TYR A 53 -34.23 -5.22 -51.06
N VAL A 54 -35.27 -5.80 -50.42
CA VAL A 54 -35.10 -6.58 -49.18
C VAL A 54 -34.23 -7.79 -49.45
N GLU A 55 -34.43 -8.53 -50.56
CA GLU A 55 -33.61 -9.68 -50.89
C GLU A 55 -32.15 -9.34 -51.15
N TYR A 56 -31.88 -8.20 -51.81
CA TYR A 56 -30.48 -7.73 -52.01
C TYR A 56 -29.81 -7.33 -50.73
N LEU A 57 -30.50 -6.63 -49.81
CA LEU A 57 -29.98 -6.25 -48.51
C LEU A 57 -29.75 -7.48 -47.60
N ASP A 58 -30.66 -8.45 -47.59
CA ASP A 58 -30.55 -9.68 -46.88
C ASP A 58 -29.39 -10.55 -47.42
N SER A 59 -29.15 -10.52 -48.73
CA SER A 59 -28.00 -11.21 -49.34
C SER A 59 -26.67 -10.55 -48.92
N LEU A 60 -26.58 -9.20 -48.95
CA LEU A 60 -25.42 -8.47 -48.47
C LEU A 60 -25.14 -8.74 -47.00
N LYS A 61 -26.18 -8.73 -46.17
CA LYS A 61 -26.08 -9.07 -44.74
C LYS A 61 -25.54 -10.48 -44.57
N SER A 62 -26.07 -11.48 -45.27
CA SER A 62 -25.62 -12.85 -45.20
C SER A 62 -24.15 -13.03 -45.62
N PHE A 63 -23.70 -12.36 -46.68
CA PHE A 63 -22.27 -12.38 -47.07
C PHE A 63 -21.33 -11.85 -46.00
N ILE A 64 -21.71 -10.77 -45.33
CA ILE A 64 -20.88 -10.17 -44.25
C ILE A 64 -20.92 -11.05 -43.01
N GLU A 65 -22.09 -11.51 -42.57
CA GLU A 65 -22.24 -12.38 -41.38
C GLU A 65 -21.45 -13.70 -41.49
N ASN A 66 -21.57 -14.37 -42.67
CA ASN A 66 -20.88 -15.64 -42.91
C ASN A 66 -19.35 -15.52 -42.93
N SER A 67 -18.84 -14.31 -43.16
CA SER A 67 -17.40 -14.04 -43.26
C SER A 67 -16.75 -13.56 -41.96
N THR A 68 -17.55 -13.14 -40.96
CA THR A 68 -17.07 -12.58 -39.69
C THR A 68 -16.48 -13.61 -38.72
N THR A 69 -16.44 -14.89 -39.09
CA THR A 69 -15.92 -15.97 -38.26
C THR A 69 -14.39 -16.05 -38.16
N SER A 70 -13.63 -15.21 -38.91
CA SER A 70 -12.15 -15.20 -38.85
C SER A 70 -11.63 -14.01 -38.06
N LEU A 71 -11.03 -14.27 -36.90
CA LEU A 71 -10.56 -13.30 -35.91
C LEU A 71 -9.25 -12.52 -36.25
N THR A 72 -8.64 -12.76 -37.43
CA THR A 72 -7.27 -12.24 -37.69
C THR A 72 -7.12 -11.31 -38.89
N ALA A 73 -8.16 -11.11 -39.70
CA ALA A 73 -8.12 -10.22 -40.85
C ALA A 73 -9.47 -9.57 -41.11
N VAL A 74 -9.49 -8.37 -41.67
CA VAL A 74 -10.74 -7.70 -42.13
C VAL A 74 -11.47 -8.68 -43.06
N PRO A 75 -12.77 -8.96 -42.81
CA PRO A 75 -13.56 -9.84 -43.67
C PRO A 75 -13.54 -9.40 -45.14
N LYS A 76 -13.30 -10.35 -46.02
CA LYS A 76 -13.18 -10.06 -47.47
C LYS A 76 -14.37 -9.24 -48.06
N PRO A 77 -15.65 -9.54 -47.70
CA PRO A 77 -16.75 -8.73 -48.18
C PRO A 77 -16.65 -7.26 -47.77
N LEU A 78 -16.26 -6.98 -46.55
CA LEU A 78 -16.06 -5.60 -46.09
C LEU A 78 -14.92 -4.89 -46.84
N LYS A 79 -13.80 -5.62 -47.11
CA LYS A 79 -12.68 -5.09 -47.92
C LYS A 79 -13.12 -4.72 -49.34
N PHE A 80 -13.97 -5.55 -49.97
CA PHE A 80 -14.45 -5.31 -51.35
C PHE A 80 -15.54 -4.23 -51.42
N LEU A 81 -16.38 -4.12 -50.39
CA LEU A 81 -17.43 -3.08 -50.32
C LEU A 81 -16.90 -1.70 -49.92
N ARG A 82 -15.73 -1.62 -49.29
CA ARG A 82 -15.15 -0.36 -48.85
C ARG A 82 -15.08 0.73 -49.91
N PRO A 83 -14.68 0.48 -51.19
CA PRO A 83 -14.65 1.49 -52.24
C PRO A 83 -16.03 2.05 -52.59
N HIS A 84 -17.09 1.27 -52.35
CA HIS A 84 -18.48 1.61 -52.71
C HIS A 84 -19.25 2.30 -51.58
N TYR A 85 -18.62 2.53 -50.40
CA TYR A 85 -19.29 3.09 -49.23
C TYR A 85 -19.91 4.45 -49.50
N SER A 86 -19.22 5.39 -50.14
CA SER A 86 -19.72 6.73 -50.44
C SER A 86 -20.90 6.71 -51.44
N LEU A 87 -20.88 5.75 -52.36
CA LEU A 87 -22.02 5.53 -53.30
C LEU A 87 -23.24 5.02 -52.52
N LEU A 88 -23.07 4.03 -51.65
CA LEU A 88 -24.14 3.47 -50.84
C LEU A 88 -24.75 4.49 -49.87
N CYS A 89 -23.95 5.40 -49.29
CA CYS A 89 -24.47 6.53 -48.53
C CYS A 89 -25.35 7.46 -49.33
N SER A 90 -24.94 7.82 -50.58
CA SER A 90 -25.76 8.67 -51.46
C SER A 90 -27.04 7.98 -51.91
N VAL A 91 -27.03 6.68 -52.14
CA VAL A 91 -28.22 5.86 -52.40
C VAL A 91 -29.17 5.87 -51.20
N TYR A 92 -28.66 5.70 -49.99
CA TYR A 92 -29.47 5.76 -48.78
C TYR A 92 -30.17 7.09 -48.60
N GLU A 93 -29.47 8.20 -48.79
CA GLU A 93 -30.08 9.55 -48.77
C GLU A 93 -31.19 9.72 -49.77
N SER A 94 -31.06 9.14 -50.96
CA SER A 94 -32.12 9.14 -52.00
C SER A 94 -33.37 8.35 -51.58
N TRP A 95 -33.24 7.42 -50.62
CA TRP A 95 -34.34 6.54 -50.16
C TRP A 95 -35.26 7.19 -49.11
N SER A 96 -35.16 8.46 -48.85
CA SER A 96 -35.99 9.18 -47.87
C SER A 96 -37.51 9.01 -48.04
N SER A 97 -37.99 8.62 -49.25
CA SER A 97 -39.40 8.35 -49.57
C SER A 97 -39.79 6.86 -49.46
N LYS A 98 -38.86 5.95 -49.19
CA LYS A 98 -39.10 4.50 -49.10
C LYS A 98 -39.64 4.06 -47.74
N PRO A 99 -40.28 2.85 -47.63
CA PRO A 99 -40.77 2.34 -46.36
C PRO A 99 -39.68 2.27 -45.24
N SER A 100 -40.07 2.56 -44.00
CA SER A 100 -39.19 2.59 -42.84
C SER A 100 -38.43 1.28 -42.64
N ASN A 101 -39.03 0.14 -42.89
CA ASN A 101 -38.39 -1.20 -42.73
C ASN A 101 -37.21 -1.39 -43.71
N LEU A 102 -37.30 -0.82 -44.92
CA LEU A 102 -36.24 -0.89 -45.94
C LEU A 102 -35.06 0.05 -45.57
N GLN A 103 -35.39 1.24 -45.07
CA GLN A 103 -34.41 2.18 -44.56
C GLN A 103 -33.67 1.59 -43.33
N ASP A 104 -34.39 0.93 -42.41
CA ASP A 104 -33.79 0.31 -41.23
C ASP A 104 -32.77 -0.78 -41.61
N LYS A 105 -33.09 -1.68 -42.51
CA LYS A 105 -32.18 -2.73 -43.02
C LYS A 105 -30.96 -2.16 -43.74
N PHE A 106 -31.15 -1.12 -44.54
CA PHE A 106 -30.05 -0.51 -45.26
C PHE A 106 -29.14 0.27 -44.31
N ALA A 107 -29.68 0.99 -43.33
CA ALA A 107 -28.91 1.65 -42.28
C ALA A 107 -28.09 0.65 -41.45
N ASP A 108 -28.63 -0.55 -41.19
CA ASP A 108 -27.94 -1.65 -40.48
C ASP A 108 -26.67 -2.09 -41.22
N VAL A 109 -26.77 -2.31 -42.54
CA VAL A 109 -25.62 -2.67 -43.38
C VAL A 109 -24.62 -1.51 -43.50
N LEU A 110 -25.09 -0.27 -43.66
CA LEU A 110 -24.23 0.90 -43.72
C LEU A 110 -23.47 1.13 -42.41
N SER A 111 -24.09 0.89 -41.27
CA SER A 111 -23.45 1.01 -39.97
C SER A 111 -22.22 0.10 -39.82
N VAL A 112 -22.31 -1.13 -40.32
CA VAL A 112 -21.18 -2.07 -40.29
C VAL A 112 -20.11 -1.73 -41.33
N LEU A 113 -20.51 -1.25 -42.52
CA LEU A 113 -19.56 -0.80 -43.53
C LEU A 113 -18.79 0.47 -43.10
N ALA A 114 -19.45 1.37 -42.39
CA ALA A 114 -18.84 2.57 -41.82
C ALA A 114 -17.63 2.24 -40.89
N MET A 115 -17.67 1.12 -40.16
CA MET A 115 -16.55 0.63 -39.37
C MET A 115 -15.24 0.50 -40.15
N THR A 116 -15.30 0.15 -41.43
CA THR A 116 -14.10 -0.01 -42.26
C THR A 116 -13.64 1.26 -42.94
N TYR A 117 -14.43 2.32 -42.89
CA TYR A 117 -14.21 3.58 -43.58
C TYR A 117 -14.02 4.78 -42.65
N SER A 118 -14.38 4.65 -41.38
CA SER A 118 -14.28 5.75 -40.42
C SER A 118 -12.83 6.19 -40.25
N ASP A 119 -12.55 7.46 -40.55
CA ASP A 119 -11.37 8.15 -40.06
C ASP A 119 -11.64 8.59 -38.62
N ASP A 120 -10.59 8.69 -37.79
CA ASP A 120 -10.69 9.08 -36.38
C ASP A 120 -11.50 10.38 -36.23
N GLY A 121 -12.64 10.31 -35.55
CA GLY A 121 -13.51 11.44 -35.24
C GLY A 121 -14.84 11.54 -35.97
N ASN A 122 -15.16 10.66 -36.95
CA ASN A 122 -16.47 10.59 -37.59
C ASN A 122 -17.28 9.41 -37.02
N ASN A 123 -18.20 9.65 -36.10
CA ASN A 123 -19.09 8.64 -35.51
C ASN A 123 -20.17 8.12 -36.46
N GLU A 124 -19.76 7.68 -37.65
CA GLU A 124 -20.70 7.30 -38.75
C GLU A 124 -21.40 5.97 -38.47
N SER A 125 -20.72 4.99 -37.87
CA SER A 125 -21.35 3.71 -37.51
C SER A 125 -22.48 3.94 -36.51
N LEU A 126 -22.26 4.75 -35.47
CA LEU A 126 -23.24 5.11 -34.46
C LEU A 126 -24.42 5.89 -35.09
N LYS A 127 -24.15 6.85 -36.00
CA LYS A 127 -25.16 7.63 -36.68
C LYS A 127 -26.16 6.75 -37.42
N TYR A 128 -25.70 5.82 -38.25
CA TYR A 128 -26.57 4.89 -38.96
C TYR A 128 -27.25 3.88 -38.02
N ARG A 129 -26.55 3.44 -36.95
CA ARG A 129 -27.12 2.54 -35.96
C ARG A 129 -28.30 3.16 -35.20
N LEU A 130 -28.22 4.40 -34.80
CA LEU A 130 -29.32 5.11 -34.14
C LEU A 130 -30.55 5.30 -35.00
N LEU A 131 -30.40 5.24 -36.33
CA LEU A 131 -31.53 5.25 -37.30
C LEU A 131 -32.24 3.89 -37.40
N CYS A 132 -31.58 2.79 -37.01
CA CYS A 132 -32.15 1.44 -37.04
C CYS A 132 -33.08 1.21 -35.85
N LYS A 133 -34.35 0.82 -36.11
CA LYS A 133 -35.34 0.57 -35.07
C LYS A 133 -35.60 -0.91 -34.76
N HIS A 134 -35.38 -1.78 -35.73
CA HIS A 134 -35.85 -3.18 -35.68
C HIS A 134 -34.78 -4.23 -35.95
N SER A 135 -33.56 -3.86 -36.32
CA SER A 135 -32.47 -4.83 -36.56
C SER A 135 -31.84 -5.31 -35.26
N ILE A 136 -31.48 -6.60 -35.22
CA ILE A 136 -30.82 -7.22 -34.10
C ILE A 136 -29.31 -6.94 -34.21
N ILE A 137 -28.78 -6.16 -33.26
CA ILE A 137 -27.38 -5.71 -33.29
C ILE A 137 -26.38 -6.86 -33.04
N THR A 138 -26.81 -7.91 -32.35
CA THR A 138 -25.95 -9.03 -31.92
C THR A 138 -25.48 -9.92 -33.07
N ASP A 139 -26.10 -9.83 -34.25
CA ASP A 139 -25.78 -10.67 -35.41
C ASP A 139 -24.42 -10.32 -36.05
N TRP A 140 -23.94 -9.10 -35.86
CA TRP A 140 -22.76 -8.57 -36.54
C TRP A 140 -21.40 -8.95 -35.89
N GLY A 141 -21.42 -9.55 -34.72
CA GLY A 141 -20.22 -10.07 -34.05
C GLY A 141 -19.48 -9.07 -33.19
N HIS A 142 -18.41 -9.54 -32.57
CA HIS A 142 -17.74 -8.89 -31.46
C HIS A 142 -16.96 -7.62 -31.85
N GLU A 143 -16.28 -7.63 -33.01
CA GLU A 143 -15.49 -6.50 -33.47
C GLU A 143 -16.35 -5.27 -33.81
N TYR A 144 -17.53 -5.49 -34.39
CA TYR A 144 -18.48 -4.40 -34.63
C TYR A 144 -18.97 -3.78 -33.33
N MET A 145 -19.25 -4.64 -32.31
CA MET A 145 -19.67 -4.16 -30.99
C MET A 145 -18.60 -3.33 -30.28
N ARG A 146 -17.33 -3.76 -30.38
CA ARG A 146 -16.20 -2.98 -29.85
C ARG A 146 -16.05 -1.63 -30.53
N HIS A 147 -16.09 -1.62 -31.85
CA HIS A 147 -16.01 -0.37 -32.62
C HIS A 147 -17.14 0.59 -32.26
N LEU A 148 -18.36 0.07 -32.17
CA LEU A 148 -19.52 0.88 -31.78
C LEU A 148 -19.43 1.40 -30.35
N ALA A 149 -18.85 0.62 -29.43
CA ALA A 149 -18.60 1.06 -28.06
C ALA A 149 -17.63 2.25 -27.98
N LEU A 150 -16.56 2.24 -28.80
CA LEU A 150 -15.63 3.37 -28.91
C LEU A 150 -16.30 4.64 -29.47
N GLU A 151 -17.12 4.50 -30.53
CA GLU A 151 -17.88 5.65 -31.08
C GLU A 151 -18.93 6.18 -30.08
N ILE A 152 -19.52 5.30 -29.24
CA ILE A 152 -20.45 5.69 -28.17
C ILE A 152 -19.74 6.54 -27.13
N GLY A 153 -18.56 6.12 -26.63
CA GLY A 153 -17.79 6.87 -25.65
C GLY A 153 -17.44 8.27 -26.14
N SER A 154 -16.86 8.39 -27.34
CA SER A 154 -16.52 9.69 -27.93
C SER A 154 -17.75 10.57 -28.15
N SER A 155 -18.84 10.02 -28.68
CA SER A 155 -20.07 10.76 -28.96
C SER A 155 -20.80 11.20 -27.68
N TYR A 156 -20.74 10.41 -26.62
CA TYR A 156 -21.34 10.74 -25.33
C TYR A 156 -20.67 11.98 -24.74
N GLN A 157 -19.34 12.01 -24.71
CA GLN A 157 -18.58 13.14 -24.20
C GLN A 157 -18.83 14.44 -24.98
N GLU A 158 -18.91 14.36 -26.32
CA GLU A 158 -19.22 15.52 -27.19
C GLU A 158 -20.66 16.05 -27.02
N SER A 159 -21.60 15.17 -26.69
CA SER A 159 -23.03 15.51 -26.61
C SER A 159 -23.50 15.87 -25.18
N LEU A 160 -22.65 15.75 -24.20
CA LEU A 160 -22.96 16.02 -22.80
C LEU A 160 -23.37 17.49 -22.62
N GLY A 161 -24.60 17.72 -22.15
CA GLY A 161 -25.17 19.07 -21.96
C GLY A 161 -25.81 19.75 -23.18
N ASN A 162 -25.79 19.11 -24.39
CA ASN A 162 -26.36 19.71 -25.61
C ASN A 162 -27.67 19.07 -26.06
N ASP A 163 -27.83 17.75 -25.94
CA ASP A 163 -29.01 17.01 -26.45
C ASP A 163 -29.34 15.79 -25.55
N GLU A 164 -30.24 16.00 -24.59
CA GLU A 164 -30.68 14.97 -23.65
C GLU A 164 -31.39 13.79 -24.32
N GLU A 165 -32.12 14.03 -25.41
CA GLU A 165 -32.83 12.95 -26.14
C GLU A 165 -31.84 12.03 -26.88
N TYR A 166 -30.79 12.61 -27.43
CA TYR A 166 -29.73 11.86 -28.11
C TYR A 166 -28.95 11.01 -27.07
N VAL A 167 -28.55 11.62 -25.97
CA VAL A 167 -27.86 10.93 -24.85
C VAL A 167 -28.69 9.76 -24.35
N ALA A 168 -30.00 9.92 -24.16
CA ALA A 168 -30.85 8.82 -23.71
C ALA A 168 -30.92 7.65 -24.72
N LYS A 169 -30.84 7.94 -26.03
CA LYS A 169 -30.78 6.90 -27.09
C LYS A 169 -29.45 6.17 -27.07
N VAL A 170 -28.36 6.88 -26.90
CA VAL A 170 -27.00 6.32 -26.77
C VAL A 170 -26.89 5.43 -25.56
N VAL A 171 -27.35 5.87 -24.40
CA VAL A 171 -27.35 5.09 -23.14
C VAL A 171 -28.21 3.84 -23.27
N LYS A 172 -29.33 3.90 -23.98
CA LYS A 172 -30.16 2.71 -24.22
C LYS A 172 -29.46 1.70 -25.13
N LEU A 173 -28.74 2.18 -26.14
CA LEU A 173 -27.97 1.31 -27.04
C LEU A 173 -26.81 0.67 -26.31
N SER A 174 -26.08 1.43 -25.49
CA SER A 174 -24.95 0.90 -24.70
C SER A 174 -25.38 -0.21 -23.73
N THR A 175 -26.60 -0.10 -23.16
CA THR A 175 -27.15 -1.18 -22.32
C THR A 175 -27.26 -2.53 -23.08
N VAL A 176 -27.62 -2.52 -24.34
CA VAL A 176 -27.70 -3.74 -25.16
C VAL A 176 -26.29 -4.29 -25.44
N ILE A 177 -25.34 -3.39 -25.71
CA ILE A 177 -23.95 -3.77 -25.99
C ILE A 177 -23.29 -4.37 -24.72
N VAL A 178 -23.51 -3.78 -23.55
CA VAL A 178 -23.01 -4.29 -22.26
C VAL A 178 -23.52 -5.71 -22.00
N GLN A 179 -24.83 -5.95 -22.23
CA GLN A 179 -25.37 -7.30 -22.07
C GLN A 179 -24.77 -8.30 -23.04
N TYR A 180 -24.47 -7.87 -24.27
CA TYR A 180 -23.78 -8.70 -25.27
C TYR A 180 -22.36 -9.05 -24.80
N PHE A 181 -21.57 -8.06 -24.33
CA PHE A 181 -20.21 -8.27 -23.86
C PHE A 181 -20.15 -9.24 -22.67
N LEU A 182 -21.02 -9.07 -21.68
CA LEU A 182 -21.10 -9.97 -20.54
C LEU A 182 -21.42 -11.42 -20.93
N LYS A 183 -22.29 -11.63 -21.93
CA LYS A 183 -22.62 -12.98 -22.46
C LYS A 183 -21.47 -13.63 -23.25
N HIS A 184 -20.53 -12.83 -23.76
CA HIS A 184 -19.44 -13.32 -24.62
C HIS A 184 -18.06 -13.27 -23.92
N ASN A 185 -18.04 -13.21 -22.58
CA ASN A 185 -16.82 -13.12 -21.74
C ASN A 185 -15.92 -11.93 -22.10
N ALA A 186 -16.52 -10.80 -22.42
CA ALA A 186 -15.83 -9.53 -22.66
C ALA A 186 -16.18 -8.53 -21.54
N GLU A 187 -15.99 -8.94 -20.29
CA GLU A 187 -16.36 -8.18 -19.11
C GLU A 187 -15.62 -6.85 -19.03
N ALA A 188 -14.34 -6.81 -19.44
CA ALA A 188 -13.55 -5.59 -19.48
C ALA A 188 -14.19 -4.54 -20.42
N ASP A 189 -14.52 -4.94 -21.66
CA ASP A 189 -15.16 -4.06 -22.64
C ASP A 189 -16.52 -3.52 -22.13
N ALA A 190 -17.25 -4.33 -21.34
CA ALA A 190 -18.52 -3.90 -20.74
C ALA A 190 -18.34 -2.85 -19.64
N VAL A 191 -17.34 -3.02 -18.78
CA VAL A 191 -17.02 -2.07 -17.70
C VAL A 191 -16.48 -0.76 -18.29
N ASP A 192 -15.57 -0.84 -19.26
CA ASP A 192 -14.98 0.33 -19.90
C ASP A 192 -16.05 1.17 -20.61
N LEU A 193 -16.99 0.53 -21.34
CA LEU A 193 -18.12 1.25 -21.95
C LEU A 193 -19.00 1.96 -20.92
N LEU A 194 -19.27 1.31 -19.77
CA LEU A 194 -20.07 1.91 -18.71
C LEU A 194 -19.35 3.05 -18.00
N LEU A 195 -18.03 3.00 -17.91
CA LEU A 195 -17.22 4.10 -17.39
C LEU A 195 -17.33 5.32 -18.33
N GLU A 196 -17.12 5.12 -19.63
CA GLU A 196 -17.18 6.18 -20.65
C GLU A 196 -18.52 6.93 -20.67
N ILE A 197 -19.62 6.26 -20.35
CA ILE A 197 -20.99 6.84 -20.33
C ILE A 197 -21.47 7.19 -18.90
N GLU A 198 -20.58 7.22 -17.90
CA GLU A 198 -20.91 7.51 -16.51
C GLU A 198 -22.07 6.65 -15.95
N GLY A 199 -22.16 5.40 -16.39
CA GLY A 199 -23.29 4.51 -16.11
C GLY A 199 -22.92 3.26 -15.28
N ILE A 200 -21.77 3.25 -14.61
CA ILE A 200 -21.23 2.06 -13.91
C ILE A 200 -22.18 1.50 -12.84
N GLU A 201 -22.96 2.36 -12.18
CA GLU A 201 -23.94 1.98 -11.15
C GLU A 201 -25.05 1.04 -11.65
N LYS A 202 -25.25 0.95 -12.97
CA LYS A 202 -26.24 0.04 -13.57
C LYS A 202 -25.72 -1.38 -13.76
N LEU A 203 -24.41 -1.58 -13.65
CA LEU A 203 -23.75 -2.86 -13.92
C LEU A 203 -24.30 -4.03 -13.07
N PRO A 204 -24.61 -3.87 -11.76
CA PRO A 204 -25.16 -4.96 -10.95
C PRO A 204 -26.43 -5.61 -11.51
N GLN A 205 -27.20 -4.90 -12.33
CA GLN A 205 -28.44 -5.40 -12.93
C GLN A 205 -28.21 -6.41 -14.06
N TYR A 206 -27.01 -6.44 -14.64
CA TYR A 206 -26.67 -7.23 -15.81
C TYR A 206 -25.68 -8.37 -15.55
N VAL A 207 -25.09 -8.40 -14.37
CA VAL A 207 -24.07 -9.37 -13.97
C VAL A 207 -24.72 -10.65 -13.45
N ASP A 208 -24.27 -11.82 -13.95
CA ASP A 208 -24.73 -13.15 -13.59
C ASP A 208 -23.74 -13.88 -12.65
N GLU A 209 -24.16 -15.03 -12.07
CA GLU A 209 -23.30 -15.88 -11.22
C GLU A 209 -22.02 -16.35 -11.93
N SER A 210 -22.00 -16.45 -13.24
CA SER A 210 -20.82 -16.88 -14.02
C SER A 210 -19.83 -15.75 -14.32
N THR A 211 -20.24 -14.48 -14.22
CA THR A 211 -19.46 -13.32 -14.66
C THR A 211 -19.01 -12.42 -13.51
N PHE A 212 -19.73 -12.43 -12.36
CA PHE A 212 -19.51 -11.46 -11.29
C PHE A 212 -18.06 -11.44 -10.77
N GLN A 213 -17.41 -12.59 -10.63
CA GLN A 213 -16.03 -12.66 -10.11
C GLN A 213 -15.05 -11.95 -11.04
N ARG A 214 -15.18 -12.15 -12.37
CA ARG A 214 -14.27 -11.52 -13.34
C ARG A 214 -14.55 -10.03 -13.49
N VAL A 215 -15.83 -9.64 -13.45
CA VAL A 215 -16.23 -8.22 -13.46
C VAL A 215 -15.66 -7.48 -12.25
N CYS A 216 -15.89 -7.99 -11.04
CA CYS A 216 -15.40 -7.36 -9.81
C CYS A 216 -13.87 -7.34 -9.75
N LEU A 217 -13.19 -8.42 -10.17
CA LEU A 217 -11.73 -8.46 -10.24
C LEU A 217 -11.19 -7.39 -11.19
N TYR A 218 -11.81 -7.24 -12.37
CA TYR A 218 -11.43 -6.20 -13.32
C TYR A 218 -11.65 -4.80 -12.73
N MET A 219 -12.85 -4.54 -12.18
CA MET A 219 -13.18 -3.26 -11.55
C MET A 219 -12.17 -2.87 -10.46
N VAL A 220 -11.88 -3.79 -9.53
CA VAL A 220 -10.92 -3.54 -8.45
C VAL A 220 -9.51 -3.27 -8.98
N SER A 221 -9.12 -3.94 -10.08
CA SER A 221 -7.81 -3.70 -10.72
C SER A 221 -7.72 -2.35 -11.43
N CYS A 222 -8.84 -1.75 -11.84
CA CYS A 222 -8.88 -0.43 -12.46
C CYS A 222 -8.80 0.73 -11.45
N VAL A 223 -9.22 0.51 -10.20
CA VAL A 223 -9.30 1.57 -9.17
C VAL A 223 -8.04 2.42 -9.04
N PRO A 224 -6.80 1.87 -9.05
CA PRO A 224 -5.59 2.68 -8.95
C PRO A 224 -5.36 3.65 -10.12
N TYR A 225 -6.06 3.47 -11.22
CA TYR A 225 -5.92 4.29 -12.44
C TYR A 225 -7.05 5.32 -12.61
N LEU A 226 -8.06 5.27 -11.74
CA LEU A 226 -9.22 6.15 -11.77
C LEU A 226 -8.99 7.38 -10.89
N SER A 227 -9.56 8.50 -11.32
CA SER A 227 -9.58 9.72 -10.50
C SER A 227 -10.81 9.71 -9.58
N PRO A 228 -10.74 10.36 -8.41
CA PRO A 228 -11.94 10.62 -7.63
C PRO A 228 -12.96 11.45 -8.44
N PRO A 229 -14.28 11.14 -8.38
CA PRO A 229 -14.97 10.17 -7.52
C PRO A 229 -15.16 8.77 -8.13
N ASP A 230 -14.65 8.50 -9.32
CA ASP A 230 -14.90 7.26 -10.06
C ASP A 230 -14.31 6.03 -9.35
N ASP A 231 -13.16 6.18 -8.67
CA ASP A 231 -12.53 5.15 -7.87
C ASP A 231 -13.46 4.63 -6.75
N ALA A 232 -14.11 5.52 -6.00
CA ALA A 232 -15.06 5.18 -4.96
C ALA A 232 -16.33 4.55 -5.56
N THR A 233 -16.84 5.07 -6.69
CA THR A 233 -18.02 4.55 -7.37
C THR A 233 -17.79 3.12 -7.88
N PHE A 234 -16.59 2.82 -8.39
CA PHE A 234 -16.20 1.46 -8.80
C PHE A 234 -16.19 0.48 -7.63
N LEU A 235 -15.60 0.89 -6.50
CA LEU A 235 -15.57 0.05 -5.29
C LEU A 235 -16.98 -0.19 -4.73
N GLN A 236 -17.84 0.85 -4.67
CA GLN A 236 -19.23 0.72 -4.22
C GLN A 236 -20.06 -0.17 -5.13
N THR A 237 -19.88 -0.06 -6.45
CA THR A 237 -20.55 -0.94 -7.41
C THR A 237 -20.09 -2.38 -7.27
N ALA A 238 -18.79 -2.64 -7.16
CA ALA A 238 -18.26 -3.97 -6.90
C ALA A 238 -18.75 -4.55 -5.56
N TYR A 239 -18.81 -3.72 -4.51
CA TYR A 239 -19.40 -4.08 -3.23
C TYR A 239 -20.86 -4.55 -3.39
N SER A 240 -21.69 -3.79 -4.10
CA SER A 240 -23.10 -4.13 -4.32
C SER A 240 -23.27 -5.46 -5.09
N ILE A 241 -22.39 -5.72 -6.07
CA ILE A 241 -22.37 -7.00 -6.81
C ILE A 241 -22.02 -8.15 -5.84
N TYR A 242 -20.98 -8.02 -5.02
CA TYR A 242 -20.60 -9.07 -4.07
C TYR A 242 -21.69 -9.34 -3.03
N VAL A 243 -22.36 -8.31 -2.49
CA VAL A 243 -23.49 -8.50 -1.58
C VAL A 243 -24.63 -9.24 -2.26
N THR A 244 -24.98 -8.88 -3.50
CA THR A 244 -26.06 -9.51 -4.27
C THR A 244 -25.78 -11.00 -4.53
N HIS A 245 -24.51 -11.36 -4.74
CA HIS A 245 -24.08 -12.75 -4.97
C HIS A 245 -23.64 -13.48 -3.69
N ASN A 246 -23.94 -12.93 -2.50
CA ASN A 246 -23.65 -13.53 -1.19
C ASN A 246 -22.15 -13.80 -0.95
N GLN A 247 -21.26 -12.99 -1.53
CA GLN A 247 -19.82 -13.04 -1.32
C GLN A 247 -19.40 -12.04 -0.23
N LEU A 248 -19.87 -12.28 1.00
CA LEU A 248 -19.82 -11.31 2.08
C LEU A 248 -18.41 -10.97 2.56
N THR A 249 -17.47 -11.92 2.50
CA THR A 249 -16.07 -11.66 2.89
C THR A 249 -15.34 -10.74 1.90
N GLN A 250 -15.65 -10.85 0.60
CA GLN A 250 -15.14 -9.93 -0.42
C GLN A 250 -15.81 -8.56 -0.31
N ALA A 251 -17.12 -8.52 -0.05
CA ALA A 251 -17.84 -7.28 0.20
C ALA A 251 -17.27 -6.55 1.43
N LEU A 252 -16.98 -7.27 2.53
CA LEU A 252 -16.34 -6.69 3.72
C LEU A 252 -14.95 -6.10 3.39
N ALA A 253 -14.14 -6.79 2.59
CA ALA A 253 -12.83 -6.29 2.19
C ALA A 253 -12.93 -4.96 1.43
N LEU A 254 -13.94 -4.81 0.55
CA LEU A 254 -14.17 -3.54 -0.16
C LEU A 254 -14.74 -2.46 0.76
N ALA A 255 -15.63 -2.81 1.71
CA ALA A 255 -16.15 -1.86 2.71
C ALA A 255 -15.02 -1.30 3.61
N ILE A 256 -14.08 -2.15 4.02
CA ILE A 256 -12.88 -1.73 4.74
C ILE A 256 -12.00 -0.81 3.87
N LYS A 257 -11.84 -1.12 2.59
CA LYS A 257 -11.07 -0.28 1.65
C LYS A 257 -11.71 1.08 1.40
N LEU A 258 -13.04 1.15 1.37
CA LEU A 258 -13.82 2.40 1.33
C LEU A 258 -13.82 3.17 2.65
N ASP A 259 -13.41 2.52 3.75
CA ASP A 259 -13.41 3.08 5.11
C ASP A 259 -14.80 3.59 5.55
N ASP A 260 -15.83 2.80 5.25
CA ASP A 260 -17.24 3.10 5.51
C ASP A 260 -17.85 2.10 6.49
N GLU A 261 -18.13 2.56 7.74
CA GLU A 261 -18.71 1.74 8.80
C GLU A 261 -20.16 1.34 8.52
N GLU A 262 -20.90 2.14 7.75
CA GLU A 262 -22.28 1.81 7.39
C GLU A 262 -22.31 0.60 6.44
N LEU A 263 -21.40 0.57 5.46
CA LEU A 263 -21.26 -0.57 4.56
C LEU A 263 -20.80 -1.83 5.31
N ILE A 264 -19.88 -1.70 6.27
CA ILE A 264 -19.48 -2.83 7.14
C ILE A 264 -20.72 -3.35 7.91
N SER A 265 -21.50 -2.46 8.54
CA SER A 265 -22.71 -2.83 9.25
C SER A 265 -23.75 -3.50 8.35
N GLN A 266 -23.89 -3.06 7.09
CA GLN A 266 -24.77 -3.67 6.10
C GLN A 266 -24.37 -5.08 5.75
N VAL A 267 -23.06 -5.38 5.64
CA VAL A 267 -22.57 -6.75 5.39
C VAL A 267 -23.02 -7.69 6.52
N PHE A 268 -22.85 -7.29 7.78
CA PHE A 268 -23.34 -8.09 8.90
C PHE A 268 -24.88 -8.27 8.91
N LYS A 269 -25.64 -7.26 8.49
CA LYS A 269 -27.09 -7.32 8.40
C LYS A 269 -27.62 -8.12 7.22
N SER A 270 -26.79 -8.39 6.20
CA SER A 270 -27.19 -9.10 4.97
C SER A 270 -27.33 -10.61 5.15
N THR A 271 -26.85 -11.18 6.25
CA THR A 271 -26.98 -12.61 6.57
C THR A 271 -27.39 -12.82 8.02
N GLU A 272 -28.05 -13.93 8.31
CA GLU A 272 -28.39 -14.39 9.66
C GLU A 272 -27.46 -15.55 10.12
N ASP A 273 -26.52 -15.99 9.27
CA ASP A 273 -25.61 -17.08 9.62
C ASP A 273 -24.50 -16.62 10.57
N VAL A 274 -24.57 -17.06 11.82
CA VAL A 274 -23.61 -16.74 12.88
C VAL A 274 -22.19 -17.17 12.52
N LEU A 275 -22.00 -18.28 11.77
CA LEU A 275 -20.68 -18.74 11.36
C LEU A 275 -20.03 -17.75 10.39
N VAL A 276 -20.84 -17.20 9.48
CA VAL A 276 -20.36 -16.16 8.57
C VAL A 276 -20.01 -14.90 9.37
N HIS A 277 -20.85 -14.49 10.35
CA HIS A 277 -20.51 -13.37 11.24
C HIS A 277 -19.19 -13.57 11.99
N LYS A 278 -18.91 -14.77 12.51
CA LYS A 278 -17.63 -15.09 13.14
C LYS A 278 -16.46 -14.93 12.14
N GLN A 279 -16.60 -15.43 10.91
CA GLN A 279 -15.56 -15.28 9.89
C GLN A 279 -15.35 -13.80 9.51
N LEU A 280 -16.42 -13.03 9.35
CA LEU A 280 -16.34 -11.58 9.11
C LEU A 280 -15.63 -10.88 10.28
N GLY A 281 -15.97 -11.25 11.53
CA GLY A 281 -15.31 -10.75 12.73
C GLY A 281 -13.81 -11.04 12.77
N LEU A 282 -13.38 -12.25 12.40
CA LEU A 282 -11.96 -12.63 12.31
C LEU A 282 -11.20 -11.85 11.23
N ILE A 283 -11.84 -11.48 10.12
CA ILE A 283 -11.21 -10.61 9.11
C ILE A 283 -11.11 -9.18 9.65
N LEU A 284 -12.17 -8.68 10.28
CA LEU A 284 -12.24 -7.31 10.79
C LEU A 284 -11.26 -7.08 11.94
N SER A 285 -11.03 -8.09 12.81
CA SER A 285 -10.08 -8.02 13.92
C SER A 285 -8.65 -7.69 13.50
N GLN A 286 -8.26 -8.00 12.26
CA GLN A 286 -6.93 -7.67 11.72
C GLN A 286 -6.74 -6.17 11.43
N GLN A 287 -7.81 -5.36 11.46
CA GLN A 287 -7.76 -3.93 11.14
C GLN A 287 -7.71 -3.05 12.38
N ASN A 288 -8.11 -3.54 13.55
CA ASN A 288 -8.22 -2.76 14.80
C ASN A 288 -8.94 -1.42 14.60
N ASN A 289 -10.17 -1.45 14.08
CA ASN A 289 -10.90 -0.23 13.71
C ASN A 289 -11.99 0.18 14.71
N GLY A 290 -12.05 -0.42 15.89
CA GLY A 290 -13.01 -0.08 16.93
C GLY A 290 -14.49 -0.36 16.58
N PHE A 291 -14.77 -1.12 15.53
CA PHE A 291 -16.12 -1.43 15.07
C PHE A 291 -16.93 -2.17 16.14
N LYS A 292 -18.14 -1.67 16.41
CA LYS A 292 -19.08 -2.29 17.35
C LYS A 292 -20.07 -3.19 16.60
N TYR A 293 -20.07 -4.47 16.93
CA TYR A 293 -20.97 -5.44 16.32
C TYR A 293 -22.43 -5.07 16.61
N PRO A 294 -23.30 -5.02 15.58
CA PRO A 294 -24.71 -4.63 15.75
C PRO A 294 -25.62 -5.71 16.34
N GLY A 295 -25.11 -6.93 16.55
CA GLY A 295 -25.84 -8.08 17.09
C GLY A 295 -25.49 -8.38 18.55
N ASP A 296 -26.21 -9.37 19.16
CA ASP A 296 -26.06 -9.74 20.57
C ASP A 296 -25.18 -11.00 20.78
N ASP A 297 -24.51 -11.54 19.74
CA ASP A 297 -23.74 -12.78 19.88
C ASP A 297 -22.34 -12.48 20.46
N GLU A 298 -22.11 -12.97 21.69
CA GLU A 298 -20.87 -12.79 22.43
C GLU A 298 -19.64 -13.41 21.72
N GLN A 299 -19.80 -14.55 21.01
CA GLN A 299 -18.71 -15.21 20.32
C GLN A 299 -18.26 -14.43 19.08
N VAL A 300 -19.18 -13.72 18.41
CA VAL A 300 -18.84 -12.82 17.32
C VAL A 300 -18.04 -11.62 17.84
N GLN A 301 -18.49 -11.08 18.99
CA GLN A 301 -17.75 -10.01 19.67
C GLN A 301 -16.32 -10.43 20.04
N GLU A 302 -16.15 -11.63 20.63
CA GLU A 302 -14.82 -12.21 20.92
C GLU A 302 -13.95 -12.35 19.67
N CYS A 303 -14.54 -12.70 18.52
CA CYS A 303 -13.80 -12.79 17.24
C CYS A 303 -13.34 -11.41 16.78
N ILE A 304 -14.18 -10.37 16.89
CA ILE A 304 -13.81 -8.99 16.52
C ILE A 304 -12.75 -8.44 17.46
N ALA A 305 -12.89 -8.70 18.76
CA ALA A 305 -11.95 -8.28 19.81
C ALA A 305 -10.65 -9.09 19.81
N ASN A 306 -10.54 -10.13 18.97
CA ASN A 306 -9.36 -10.98 18.79
C ASN A 306 -8.88 -11.69 20.09
N VAL A 307 -9.77 -11.98 21.02
CA VAL A 307 -9.45 -12.53 22.34
C VAL A 307 -8.69 -13.86 22.26
N LYS A 308 -8.99 -14.69 21.24
CA LYS A 308 -8.36 -16.02 21.06
C LYS A 308 -7.03 -15.99 20.31
N LEU A 309 -6.47 -14.82 20.00
CA LEU A 309 -5.22 -14.70 19.25
C LEU A 309 -4.06 -15.44 19.90
N ASN A 310 -3.93 -15.32 21.24
CA ASN A 310 -2.91 -16.04 21.99
C ASN A 310 -3.03 -17.58 21.87
N ASP A 311 -4.24 -18.11 21.90
CA ASP A 311 -4.48 -19.55 21.80
C ASP A 311 -4.11 -20.08 20.41
N TYR A 312 -4.50 -19.36 19.36
CA TYR A 312 -4.14 -19.69 17.99
C TYR A 312 -2.64 -19.61 17.75
N PHE A 313 -1.99 -18.55 18.26
CA PHE A 313 -0.55 -18.40 18.13
C PHE A 313 0.19 -19.50 18.92
N SER A 314 -0.25 -19.83 20.13
CA SER A 314 0.29 -20.92 20.93
C SER A 314 0.14 -22.28 20.23
N TYR A 315 -0.98 -22.53 19.58
CA TYR A 315 -1.19 -23.72 18.74
C TYR A 315 -0.19 -23.77 17.58
N LEU A 316 -0.03 -22.69 16.83
CA LEU A 316 0.97 -22.58 15.77
C LEU A 316 2.39 -22.90 16.27
N VAL A 317 2.79 -22.30 17.37
CA VAL A 317 4.12 -22.46 17.98
C VAL A 317 4.38 -23.93 18.39
N LYS A 318 3.38 -24.60 18.97
CA LYS A 318 3.46 -26.03 19.33
C LYS A 318 3.63 -26.93 18.12
N GLU A 319 2.83 -26.73 17.08
CA GLU A 319 2.87 -27.54 15.86
C GLU A 319 4.20 -27.37 15.08
N LEU A 320 4.77 -26.16 15.10
CA LEU A 320 6.06 -25.88 14.47
C LEU A 320 7.27 -26.22 15.36
N ASN A 321 7.07 -26.75 16.59
CA ASN A 321 8.13 -27.06 17.57
C ASN A 321 9.05 -25.86 17.88
N LEU A 322 8.48 -24.65 18.05
CA LEU A 322 9.21 -23.41 18.30
C LEU A 322 9.13 -22.94 19.76
N LEU A 323 8.71 -23.80 20.70
CA LEU A 323 8.51 -23.45 22.13
C LEU A 323 9.79 -23.00 22.83
N ASP A 324 10.96 -23.53 22.45
CA ASP A 324 12.21 -23.20 23.11
C ASP A 324 12.57 -21.71 22.96
N ALA A 325 12.77 -21.03 24.11
CA ALA A 325 13.23 -19.64 24.09
C ALA A 325 14.65 -19.55 23.53
N ARG A 326 14.87 -18.59 22.64
CA ARG A 326 16.16 -18.25 22.05
C ARG A 326 16.80 -17.11 22.80
N VAL A 327 18.12 -17.11 22.84
CA VAL A 327 18.92 -16.02 23.43
C VAL A 327 19.55 -15.16 22.32
N PRO A 328 19.89 -13.89 22.59
CA PRO A 328 20.51 -13.00 21.58
C PRO A 328 21.77 -13.60 20.94
N GLU A 329 22.54 -14.38 21.68
CA GLU A 329 23.76 -15.04 21.22
C GLU A 329 23.50 -16.05 20.08
N ASP A 330 22.32 -16.66 20.03
CA ASP A 330 21.92 -17.59 18.96
C ASP A 330 21.86 -16.87 17.60
N VAL A 331 21.60 -15.55 17.61
CA VAL A 331 21.55 -14.69 16.42
C VAL A 331 22.91 -14.05 16.16
N TYR A 332 23.55 -13.54 17.18
CA TYR A 332 24.86 -12.88 17.07
C TYR A 332 25.93 -13.81 16.56
N LYS A 333 26.00 -15.03 17.11
CA LYS A 333 27.03 -16.01 16.81
C LYS A 333 28.43 -15.39 16.95
N SER A 334 28.68 -14.72 18.07
CA SER A 334 29.91 -13.95 18.36
C SER A 334 31.19 -14.72 18.11
N HIS A 335 31.16 -16.05 18.25
CA HIS A 335 32.30 -16.94 17.92
C HIS A 335 32.67 -16.88 16.41
N LEU A 336 31.77 -16.48 15.53
CA LEU A 336 32.05 -16.29 14.10
C LEU A 336 32.54 -14.87 13.80
N GLU A 337 32.23 -13.89 14.66
CA GLU A 337 32.66 -12.50 14.53
C GLU A 337 34.13 -12.32 14.95
N THR A 338 34.63 -13.08 15.92
CA THR A 338 35.95 -12.91 16.53
C THR A 338 37.14 -13.42 15.71
N SER A 339 36.95 -14.06 14.58
CA SER A 339 38.03 -14.70 13.81
C SER A 339 39.05 -13.74 13.17
N LYS A 340 38.89 -12.40 13.29
CA LYS A 340 39.82 -11.39 12.74
C LYS A 340 40.19 -10.23 13.70
N ALA A 341 39.56 -10.11 14.86
CA ALA A 341 39.97 -9.11 15.85
C ALA A 341 41.16 -9.62 16.64
N GLY A 342 42.38 -9.22 16.24
CA GLY A 342 43.59 -9.44 16.99
C GLY A 342 43.42 -8.88 18.40
N ILE A 343 43.94 -9.65 19.37
CA ILE A 343 44.06 -9.32 20.81
C ILE A 343 44.71 -7.93 20.94
N GLY A 344 43.88 -6.91 21.11
CA GLY A 344 44.32 -5.52 21.32
C GLY A 344 43.22 -4.71 21.97
N ASN A 345 43.34 -4.55 23.28
CA ASN A 345 42.78 -3.53 24.16
C ASN A 345 41.32 -3.12 23.83
N SER A 346 40.37 -3.80 24.45
CA SER A 346 39.00 -3.34 24.57
C SER A 346 38.98 -2.05 25.38
N GLY A 347 38.97 -0.88 24.68
CA GLY A 347 38.49 0.34 25.31
C GLY A 347 37.10 0.05 25.85
N SER A 348 36.73 0.67 26.96
CA SER A 348 35.46 0.38 27.66
C SER A 348 34.28 0.65 26.70
N ILE A 349 33.83 -0.40 26.06
CA ILE A 349 32.57 -0.40 25.29
C ILE A 349 31.47 -0.20 26.31
N ASP A 350 30.54 0.69 26.08
CA ASP A 350 29.44 0.93 27.02
C ASP A 350 28.62 -0.35 27.20
N SER A 351 28.85 -1.03 28.28
CA SER A 351 28.23 -2.31 28.61
C SER A 351 26.73 -2.17 28.87
N ALA A 352 26.27 -0.99 29.30
CA ALA A 352 24.84 -0.72 29.52
C ALA A 352 24.07 -0.68 28.21
N LYS A 353 24.59 0.03 27.18
CA LYS A 353 24.00 0.13 25.85
C LYS A 353 23.95 -1.22 25.14
N GLN A 354 25.01 -2.05 25.31
CA GLN A 354 24.99 -3.42 24.77
C GLN A 354 23.98 -4.33 25.49
N ASN A 355 23.84 -4.20 26.81
CA ASN A 355 22.82 -4.94 27.54
C ASN A 355 21.40 -4.52 27.13
N LEU A 356 21.19 -3.23 26.88
CA LEU A 356 19.93 -2.70 26.36
C LEU A 356 19.63 -3.28 24.97
N ALA A 357 20.60 -3.26 24.05
CA ALA A 357 20.47 -3.89 22.73
C ALA A 357 20.11 -5.39 22.84
N ALA A 358 20.77 -6.11 23.76
CA ALA A 358 20.46 -7.53 24.00
C ALA A 358 19.05 -7.73 24.56
N SER A 359 18.54 -6.78 25.37
CA SER A 359 17.15 -6.84 25.86
C SER A 359 16.14 -6.67 24.73
N PHE A 360 16.35 -5.72 23.81
CA PHE A 360 15.49 -5.55 22.61
C PHE A 360 15.57 -6.77 21.67
N VAL A 361 16.76 -7.32 21.43
CA VAL A 361 16.90 -8.53 20.60
C VAL A 361 16.20 -9.72 21.25
N ASN A 362 16.34 -9.91 22.56
CA ASN A 362 15.64 -10.96 23.29
C ASN A 362 14.12 -10.81 23.18
N MET A 363 13.64 -9.58 23.28
CA MET A 363 12.23 -9.25 23.07
C MET A 363 11.78 -9.62 21.64
N PHE A 364 12.45 -9.15 20.60
CA PHE A 364 12.07 -9.45 19.22
C PHE A 364 12.09 -10.94 18.91
N LEU A 365 13.05 -11.69 19.44
CA LEU A 365 13.14 -13.15 19.26
C LEU A 365 12.00 -13.92 19.91
N ASN A 366 11.62 -13.53 21.13
CA ASN A 366 10.66 -14.26 21.94
C ASN A 366 9.30 -13.55 22.08
N LEU A 367 9.01 -12.61 21.20
CA LEU A 367 7.79 -11.81 21.21
C LEU A 367 6.55 -12.70 21.06
N GLY A 368 5.61 -12.61 22.02
CA GLY A 368 4.38 -13.40 22.04
C GLY A 368 4.55 -14.87 22.48
N PHE A 369 5.76 -15.34 22.79
CA PHE A 369 6.01 -16.74 23.19
C PHE A 369 5.81 -17.02 24.68
N GLY A 370 5.70 -16.00 25.51
CA GLY A 370 5.48 -16.13 26.95
C GLY A 370 6.69 -16.66 27.73
N ASN A 371 7.84 -16.88 27.11
CA ASN A 371 9.03 -17.40 27.78
C ASN A 371 10.30 -16.74 27.24
N ASP A 372 11.28 -16.57 28.14
CA ASP A 372 12.61 -16.11 27.78
C ASP A 372 13.68 -16.75 28.70
N LYS A 373 14.95 -16.70 28.26
CA LYS A 373 16.10 -17.22 28.99
C LYS A 373 17.06 -16.12 29.45
N LEU A 374 16.72 -14.84 29.28
CA LEU A 374 17.61 -13.72 29.60
C LEU A 374 17.15 -12.95 30.82
N VAL A 375 15.87 -12.58 30.90
CA VAL A 375 15.32 -11.72 31.95
C VAL A 375 14.58 -12.49 33.00
N GLN A 376 13.90 -13.58 32.66
CA GLN A 376 13.04 -14.38 33.55
C GLN A 376 13.77 -15.51 34.27
N THR A 377 15.02 -15.84 33.95
CA THR A 377 15.71 -17.06 34.40
C THR A 377 16.27 -17.01 35.82
N ASP A 378 16.46 -15.85 36.44
CA ASP A 378 17.02 -15.74 37.77
C ASP A 378 15.92 -15.70 38.83
N GLU A 379 15.95 -16.62 39.79
CA GLU A 379 15.07 -16.56 40.96
C GLU A 379 15.28 -15.27 41.78
N ASP A 380 16.42 -14.62 41.64
CA ASP A 380 16.73 -13.26 42.11
C ASP A 380 16.55 -12.14 41.09
N ASN A 381 15.86 -12.31 40.05
CA ASN A 381 15.40 -11.43 38.93
C ASN A 381 15.91 -9.97 38.87
N LYS A 382 16.75 -9.57 39.78
CA LYS A 382 17.32 -8.22 39.93
C LYS A 382 18.56 -7.99 39.08
N SER A 383 19.18 -9.05 38.56
CA SER A 383 20.50 -8.96 37.97
C SER A 383 20.52 -8.36 36.58
N TRP A 384 19.63 -8.78 35.64
CA TRP A 384 19.71 -8.31 34.25
C TRP A 384 19.17 -6.90 34.05
N ILE A 385 17.96 -6.58 34.58
CA ILE A 385 17.34 -5.27 34.48
C ILE A 385 18.28 -4.16 34.96
N TYR A 386 18.94 -4.36 36.08
CA TYR A 386 19.88 -3.38 36.67
C TYR A 386 21.22 -3.23 35.91
N LYS A 387 21.54 -4.15 35.00
CA LYS A 387 22.71 -4.02 34.12
C LYS A 387 22.52 -3.00 33.01
N THR A 388 21.29 -2.63 32.67
CA THR A 388 20.97 -1.68 31.63
C THR A 388 21.02 -0.21 32.08
N LYS A 389 20.94 0.07 33.39
CA LYS A 389 21.05 1.38 34.07
C LYS A 389 20.10 2.48 33.53
N GLY A 390 19.65 3.37 34.40
CA GLY A 390 18.81 4.51 34.07
C GLY A 390 17.59 4.13 33.20
N PRO A 391 17.27 4.91 32.14
CA PRO A 391 16.15 4.67 31.26
C PRO A 391 16.13 3.28 30.59
N GLY A 392 17.31 2.64 30.44
CA GLY A 392 17.41 1.28 29.92
C GLY A 392 16.70 0.24 30.79
N MET A 393 16.55 0.48 32.10
CA MET A 393 15.79 -0.38 32.99
C MET A 393 14.31 -0.39 32.65
N SER A 394 13.76 0.77 32.28
CA SER A 394 12.38 0.92 31.82
C SER A 394 12.13 0.08 30.56
N SER A 395 12.95 0.25 29.53
CA SER A 395 12.80 -0.54 28.30
C SER A 395 13.01 -2.04 28.52
N THR A 396 13.97 -2.43 29.37
CA THR A 396 14.20 -3.85 29.69
C THR A 396 13.02 -4.46 30.44
N THR A 397 12.39 -3.70 31.36
CA THR A 397 11.20 -4.20 32.07
C THR A 397 9.99 -4.27 31.12
N ALA A 398 9.79 -3.26 30.26
CA ALA A 398 8.74 -3.26 29.25
C ALA A 398 8.87 -4.41 28.23
N SER A 399 10.11 -4.88 27.96
CA SER A 399 10.33 -6.03 27.08
C SER A 399 9.64 -7.32 27.55
N LEU A 400 9.40 -7.44 28.85
CA LEU A 400 8.63 -8.56 29.43
C LEU A 400 7.17 -8.52 28.96
N GLY A 401 6.57 -7.32 28.87
CA GLY A 401 5.23 -7.14 28.32
C GLY A 401 5.15 -7.64 26.87
N ALA A 402 6.15 -7.32 26.05
CA ALA A 402 6.17 -7.79 24.66
C ALA A 402 6.38 -9.32 24.53
N ILE A 403 7.19 -9.92 25.39
CA ILE A 403 7.35 -11.39 25.43
C ILE A 403 6.03 -12.09 25.76
N HIS A 404 5.19 -11.47 26.59
CA HIS A 404 3.85 -11.95 26.98
C HIS A 404 2.72 -11.29 26.18
N GLN A 405 3.01 -10.66 25.06
CA GLN A 405 1.99 -10.02 24.21
C GLN A 405 0.85 -10.99 23.89
N TRP A 406 -0.38 -10.51 23.93
CA TRP A 406 -1.66 -11.21 23.75
C TRP A 406 -2.07 -12.15 24.88
N ASN A 407 -1.18 -12.53 25.80
CA ASN A 407 -1.51 -13.30 26.99
C ASN A 407 -1.70 -12.36 28.19
N VAL A 408 -2.89 -11.74 28.26
CA VAL A 408 -3.19 -10.67 29.22
C VAL A 408 -3.05 -11.18 30.66
N ASN A 409 -3.62 -12.34 30.97
CA ASN A 409 -3.66 -12.87 32.34
C ASN A 409 -2.27 -13.19 32.89
N ASP A 410 -1.48 -14.01 32.21
CA ASP A 410 -0.16 -14.41 32.66
C ASP A 410 0.83 -13.25 32.63
N GLY A 411 0.70 -12.39 31.59
CA GLY A 411 1.56 -11.22 31.42
C GLY A 411 1.39 -10.19 32.53
N LEU A 412 0.17 -9.87 32.92
CA LEU A 412 -0.12 -8.94 34.01
C LEU A 412 0.40 -9.52 35.34
N GLN A 413 0.23 -10.83 35.60
CA GLN A 413 0.75 -11.47 36.79
C GLN A 413 2.28 -11.38 36.89
N ILE A 414 2.99 -11.47 35.78
CA ILE A 414 4.45 -11.35 35.75
C ILE A 414 4.90 -9.91 35.98
N LEU A 415 4.19 -8.92 35.41
CA LEU A 415 4.53 -7.50 35.54
C LEU A 415 4.16 -6.94 36.91
N ASP A 416 3.16 -7.48 37.60
CA ASP A 416 2.66 -6.99 38.88
C ASP A 416 3.78 -6.81 39.91
N LYS A 417 4.72 -7.76 40.02
CA LYS A 417 5.87 -7.66 40.95
C LYS A 417 6.78 -6.44 40.71
N TYR A 418 6.80 -5.90 39.49
CA TYR A 418 7.65 -4.74 39.12
C TYR A 418 6.92 -3.42 39.33
N THR A 419 5.60 -3.41 39.41
CA THR A 419 4.79 -2.21 39.69
C THR A 419 5.03 -1.69 41.11
N TYR A 420 5.48 -2.56 42.04
CA TYR A 420 5.84 -2.20 43.41
C TYR A 420 7.34 -1.92 43.59
N SER A 421 8.10 -1.76 42.51
CA SER A 421 9.52 -1.42 42.58
C SER A 421 9.73 -0.06 43.24
N GLN A 422 10.86 0.09 43.99
CA GLN A 422 11.27 1.37 44.55
C GLN A 422 11.92 2.30 43.50
N GLN A 423 12.26 1.77 42.34
CA GLN A 423 12.88 2.53 41.25
C GLN A 423 11.81 2.91 40.23
N ASP A 424 11.65 4.18 39.99
CA ASP A 424 10.63 4.72 39.07
C ASP A 424 10.79 4.19 37.64
N GLU A 425 12.03 3.99 37.18
CA GLU A 425 12.30 3.47 35.83
C GLU A 425 11.79 2.01 35.68
N VAL A 426 11.97 1.15 36.69
CA VAL A 426 11.48 -0.23 36.63
C VAL A 426 9.95 -0.25 36.67
N LYS A 427 9.35 0.59 37.51
CA LYS A 427 7.90 0.75 37.62
C LYS A 427 7.33 1.30 36.30
N ALA A 428 7.95 2.32 35.69
CA ALA A 428 7.59 2.88 34.40
C ALA A 428 7.62 1.82 33.29
N GLY A 429 8.65 0.97 33.27
CA GLY A 429 8.71 -0.16 32.34
C GLY A 429 7.60 -1.18 32.54
N ALA A 430 7.17 -1.44 33.79
CA ALA A 430 6.03 -2.29 34.05
C ALA A 430 4.71 -1.69 33.57
N LEU A 431 4.50 -0.38 33.75
CA LEU A 431 3.32 0.31 33.24
C LEU A 431 3.26 0.28 31.69
N LEU A 432 4.37 0.59 31.03
CA LEU A 432 4.46 0.47 29.57
C LEU A 432 4.22 -0.98 29.10
N GLY A 433 4.80 -1.96 29.79
CA GLY A 433 4.59 -3.38 29.52
C GLY A 433 3.12 -3.81 29.65
N THR A 434 2.37 -3.23 30.59
CA THR A 434 0.93 -3.48 30.76
C THR A 434 0.16 -3.07 29.50
N GLY A 435 0.47 -1.91 28.91
CA GLY A 435 -0.13 -1.51 27.64
C GLY A 435 0.29 -2.40 26.46
N ILE A 436 1.56 -2.81 26.42
CA ILE A 436 2.09 -3.67 25.36
C ILE A 436 1.41 -5.04 25.31
N ILE A 437 1.12 -5.64 26.45
CA ILE A 437 0.44 -6.96 26.53
C ILE A 437 -0.90 -6.95 25.82
N SER A 438 -1.67 -5.89 25.99
CA SER A 438 -3.03 -5.75 25.45
C SER A 438 -3.08 -5.25 24.00
N ALA A 439 -1.94 -4.97 23.37
CA ALA A 439 -1.92 -4.51 22.00
C ALA A 439 -2.55 -5.54 21.04
N ASN A 440 -3.50 -5.09 20.21
CA ASN A 440 -4.25 -5.89 19.24
C ASN A 440 -5.22 -6.96 19.85
N VAL A 441 -5.45 -6.92 21.14
CA VAL A 441 -6.40 -7.79 21.85
C VAL A 441 -7.21 -6.94 22.82
N HIS A 442 -8.53 -6.96 22.69
CA HIS A 442 -9.44 -6.16 23.52
C HIS A 442 -10.42 -7.09 24.23
N ASP A 443 -10.51 -6.94 25.52
CA ASP A 443 -11.43 -7.67 26.39
C ASP A 443 -12.42 -6.68 27.03
N ASP A 444 -13.62 -7.12 27.40
CA ASP A 444 -14.68 -6.29 28.00
C ASP A 444 -14.24 -5.54 29.28
N VAL A 445 -13.17 -6.01 29.94
CA VAL A 445 -12.69 -5.45 31.21
C VAL A 445 -11.66 -4.35 31.03
N ASP A 446 -11.04 -4.18 29.83
CA ASP A 446 -9.98 -3.21 29.55
C ASP A 446 -8.98 -3.02 30.70
N ALA A 447 -8.37 -4.14 31.14
CA ALA A 447 -7.47 -4.17 32.30
C ALA A 447 -6.33 -3.13 32.20
N SER A 448 -5.83 -2.86 31.00
CA SER A 448 -4.77 -1.86 30.77
C SER A 448 -5.24 -0.45 31.10
N LEU A 449 -6.46 -0.08 30.73
CA LEU A 449 -7.03 1.22 31.07
C LEU A 449 -7.17 1.39 32.59
N ALA A 450 -7.76 0.40 33.26
CA ALA A 450 -7.97 0.42 34.70
C ALA A 450 -6.65 0.54 35.51
N LEU A 451 -5.57 -0.07 35.01
CA LEU A 451 -4.27 -0.06 35.70
C LEU A 451 -3.42 1.19 35.41
N LEU A 452 -3.62 1.83 34.25
CA LEU A 452 -2.77 2.93 33.80
C LEU A 452 -3.39 4.32 34.10
N GLN A 453 -4.73 4.44 34.16
CA GLN A 453 -5.42 5.72 34.31
C GLN A 453 -4.98 6.53 35.52
N ASP A 454 -4.75 5.89 36.68
CA ASP A 454 -4.36 6.58 37.92
C ASP A 454 -3.02 7.29 37.78
N TYR A 455 -2.04 6.69 37.05
CA TYR A 455 -0.72 7.29 36.82
C TYR A 455 -0.75 8.45 35.81
N VAL A 456 -1.73 8.49 34.93
CA VAL A 456 -1.93 9.58 33.98
C VAL A 456 -2.51 10.82 34.67
N VAL A 457 -3.48 10.62 35.55
CA VAL A 457 -4.25 11.72 36.19
C VAL A 457 -3.57 12.25 37.46
N ASP A 458 -2.80 11.42 38.18
CA ASP A 458 -2.20 11.82 39.45
C ASP A 458 -1.06 12.85 39.24
N PRO A 459 -1.24 14.13 39.65
CA PRO A 459 -0.21 15.16 39.52
C PRO A 459 1.03 14.90 40.41
N SER A 460 1.00 13.95 41.34
CA SER A 460 2.16 13.52 42.13
C SER A 460 3.02 12.46 41.47
N SER A 461 2.55 11.88 40.35
CA SER A 461 3.30 10.90 39.58
C SER A 461 4.57 11.54 38.98
N SER A 462 5.68 10.82 39.01
CA SER A 462 6.89 11.30 38.34
C SER A 462 6.66 11.36 36.82
N LYS A 463 7.30 12.30 36.14
CA LYS A 463 7.20 12.46 34.68
C LYS A 463 7.45 11.15 33.94
N VAL A 464 8.41 10.33 34.40
CA VAL A 464 8.75 9.04 33.79
C VAL A 464 7.61 8.04 33.88
N LEU A 465 6.88 8.01 35.00
CA LEU A 465 5.70 7.12 35.17
C LEU A 465 4.55 7.59 34.28
N GLN A 466 4.30 8.90 34.26
CA GLN A 466 3.23 9.49 33.46
C GLN A 466 3.44 9.25 31.96
N THR A 467 4.64 9.54 31.41
CA THR A 467 4.95 9.31 29.99
C THR A 467 4.88 7.85 29.61
N SER A 468 5.29 6.93 30.50
CA SER A 468 5.20 5.48 30.24
C SER A 468 3.77 4.98 30.26
N ALA A 469 2.91 5.50 31.13
CA ALA A 469 1.48 5.18 31.17
C ALA A 469 0.77 5.70 29.91
N ILE A 470 1.06 6.95 29.47
CA ILE A 470 0.53 7.54 28.24
C ILE A 470 0.90 6.70 27.01
N ASN A 471 2.18 6.36 26.86
CA ASN A 471 2.65 5.52 25.76
C ASN A 471 2.03 4.11 25.82
N GLY A 472 1.85 3.57 27.03
CA GLY A 472 1.16 2.29 27.26
C GLY A 472 -0.28 2.32 26.74
N LEU A 473 -1.05 3.37 27.06
CA LEU A 473 -2.41 3.56 26.54
C LEU A 473 -2.43 3.71 25.02
N GLY A 474 -1.52 4.53 24.45
CA GLY A 474 -1.43 4.71 23.01
C GLY A 474 -1.13 3.43 22.22
N ILE A 475 -0.34 2.52 22.82
CA ILE A 475 -0.01 1.20 22.23
C ILE A 475 -1.16 0.20 22.42
N ALA A 476 -1.75 0.15 23.62
CA ALA A 476 -2.83 -0.79 23.94
C ALA A 476 -4.07 -0.57 23.07
N PHE A 477 -4.47 0.70 22.91
CA PHE A 477 -5.72 1.10 22.23
C PHE A 477 -5.50 1.61 20.81
N ALA A 478 -4.37 1.34 20.17
CA ALA A 478 -4.09 1.80 18.81
C ALA A 478 -5.20 1.38 17.82
N GLY A 479 -5.85 2.37 17.19
CA GLY A 479 -6.90 2.17 16.19
C GLY A 479 -8.30 1.91 16.74
N THR A 480 -8.49 1.84 18.07
CA THR A 480 -9.79 1.47 18.67
C THR A 480 -10.77 2.62 18.80
N ALA A 481 -10.30 3.87 18.63
CA ALA A 481 -11.11 5.08 18.83
C ALA A 481 -11.83 5.12 20.21
N ASN A 482 -11.14 4.67 21.28
CA ASN A 482 -11.71 4.58 22.64
C ASN A 482 -11.92 5.96 23.25
N GLU A 483 -13.20 6.29 23.58
CA GLU A 483 -13.60 7.58 24.13
C GLU A 483 -13.14 7.80 25.59
N GLU A 484 -12.93 6.73 26.37
CA GLU A 484 -12.40 6.83 27.73
C GLU A 484 -10.94 7.28 27.72
N VAL A 485 -10.14 6.74 26.80
CA VAL A 485 -8.75 7.19 26.58
C VAL A 485 -8.72 8.64 26.09
N LEU A 486 -9.67 9.05 25.23
CA LEU A 486 -9.81 10.46 24.82
C LEU A 486 -10.03 11.37 26.03
N ALA A 487 -10.98 11.05 26.87
CA ALA A 487 -11.30 11.84 28.04
C ALA A 487 -10.13 11.99 29.04
N LEU A 488 -9.22 10.98 29.09
CA LEU A 488 -8.04 11.00 29.94
C LEU A 488 -6.89 11.85 29.34
N LEU A 489 -6.64 11.73 28.04
CA LEU A 489 -5.42 12.31 27.40
C LEU A 489 -5.66 13.72 26.84
N LEU A 490 -6.87 14.04 26.39
CA LEU A 490 -7.17 15.35 25.78
C LEU A 490 -6.86 16.55 26.71
N PRO A 491 -7.19 16.50 28.01
CA PRO A 491 -6.83 17.59 28.95
C PRO A 491 -5.31 17.81 29.06
N LEU A 492 -4.49 16.73 28.93
CA LEU A 492 -3.02 16.84 29.00
C LEU A 492 -2.43 17.49 27.74
N VAL A 493 -3.12 17.41 26.61
CA VAL A 493 -2.68 18.10 25.38
C VAL A 493 -2.92 19.60 25.51
N SER A 494 -4.06 20.02 26.05
CA SER A 494 -4.48 21.42 26.18
C SER A 494 -3.81 22.18 27.31
N ASP A 495 -3.26 21.51 28.31
CA ASP A 495 -2.64 22.14 29.49
C ASP A 495 -1.24 22.66 29.17
N LEU A 496 -1.10 24.00 29.16
CA LEU A 496 0.17 24.68 28.88
C LEU A 496 1.15 24.67 30.08
N ASP A 497 0.66 24.38 31.28
CA ASP A 497 1.52 24.30 32.49
C ASP A 497 2.27 22.96 32.55
N ILE A 498 1.81 21.95 31.81
CA ILE A 498 2.47 20.64 31.71
C ILE A 498 3.66 20.70 30.74
N SER A 499 4.66 19.83 30.97
CA SER A 499 5.84 19.75 30.12
C SER A 499 5.47 19.44 28.65
N VAL A 500 6.18 20.07 27.72
CA VAL A 500 6.02 19.84 26.27
C VAL A 500 6.09 18.34 25.91
N GLU A 501 6.94 17.59 26.58
CA GLU A 501 7.10 16.14 26.35
C GLU A 501 5.80 15.38 26.67
N VAL A 502 5.17 15.61 27.81
CA VAL A 502 3.93 14.94 28.22
C VAL A 502 2.79 15.30 27.28
N SER A 503 2.64 16.61 26.98
CA SER A 503 1.61 17.09 26.05
C SER A 503 1.78 16.48 24.64
N SER A 504 3.02 16.44 24.11
CA SER A 504 3.32 15.90 22.78
C SER A 504 3.13 14.39 22.70
N LEU A 505 3.55 13.65 23.74
CA LEU A 505 3.33 12.20 23.79
C LEU A 505 1.84 11.86 23.96
N SER A 506 1.06 12.69 24.69
CA SER A 506 -0.40 12.53 24.77
C SER A 506 -1.06 12.74 23.39
N ALA A 507 -0.62 13.74 22.64
CA ALA A 507 -1.09 14.00 21.28
C ALA A 507 -0.71 12.83 20.33
N LEU A 508 0.51 12.29 20.44
CA LEU A 508 0.93 11.12 19.67
C LEU A 508 0.10 9.87 20.02
N ALA A 509 -0.13 9.62 21.29
CA ALA A 509 -0.96 8.51 21.76
C ALA A 509 -2.39 8.63 21.24
N LEU A 510 -3.00 9.82 21.30
CA LEU A 510 -4.31 10.08 20.71
C LEU A 510 -4.31 9.89 19.19
N GLY A 511 -3.26 10.31 18.50
CA GLY A 511 -3.09 10.08 17.06
C GLY A 511 -3.07 8.58 16.71
N HIS A 512 -2.46 7.74 17.55
CA HIS A 512 -2.49 6.28 17.37
C HIS A 512 -3.84 5.65 17.72
N VAL A 513 -4.49 6.09 18.79
CA VAL A 513 -5.81 5.57 19.21
C VAL A 513 -6.89 5.93 18.18
N PHE A 514 -6.86 7.15 17.65
CA PHE A 514 -7.83 7.68 16.69
C PHE A 514 -7.31 7.76 15.26
N VAL A 515 -6.43 6.86 14.86
CA VAL A 515 -5.82 6.87 13.52
C VAL A 515 -6.88 6.82 12.42
N GLY A 516 -6.86 7.81 11.52
CA GLY A 516 -7.76 7.90 10.36
C GLY A 516 -9.23 8.20 10.69
N THR A 517 -9.54 8.75 11.88
CA THR A 517 -10.92 9.10 12.29
C THR A 517 -11.29 10.56 12.02
N CYS A 518 -10.29 11.43 11.78
CA CYS A 518 -10.49 12.89 11.63
C CYS A 518 -11.24 13.54 12.81
N ASN A 519 -10.99 13.09 14.04
CA ASN A 519 -11.68 13.61 15.23
C ASN A 519 -11.45 15.12 15.38
N GLY A 520 -12.54 15.91 15.32
CA GLY A 520 -12.50 17.37 15.37
C GLY A 520 -12.05 17.94 16.71
N ASP A 521 -12.38 17.27 17.82
CA ASP A 521 -12.02 17.71 19.17
C ASP A 521 -10.51 17.59 19.39
N ILE A 522 -9.90 16.48 18.96
CA ILE A 522 -8.45 16.28 19.04
C ILE A 522 -7.73 17.28 18.13
N THR A 523 -8.21 17.43 16.89
CA THR A 523 -7.64 18.34 15.89
C THR A 523 -7.63 19.79 16.40
N SER A 524 -8.78 20.28 16.86
CA SER A 524 -8.90 21.65 17.38
C SER A 524 -8.03 21.88 18.61
N THR A 525 -7.96 20.90 19.52
CA THR A 525 -7.14 20.99 20.73
C THR A 525 -5.66 21.06 20.40
N ILE A 526 -5.15 20.20 19.48
CA ILE A 526 -3.75 20.23 19.07
C ILE A 526 -3.39 21.55 18.39
N LEU A 527 -4.24 22.02 17.45
CA LEU A 527 -4.00 23.29 16.74
C LEU A 527 -4.03 24.48 17.69
N GLN A 528 -4.99 24.52 18.62
CA GLN A 528 -5.05 25.57 19.63
C GLN A 528 -3.80 25.56 20.54
N THR A 529 -3.39 24.39 21.00
CA THR A 529 -2.17 24.24 21.83
C THR A 529 -0.93 24.75 21.08
N LEU A 530 -0.78 24.45 19.80
CA LEU A 530 0.34 24.92 18.98
C LEU A 530 0.30 26.46 18.75
N LEU A 531 -0.89 27.04 18.66
CA LEU A 531 -1.05 28.51 18.54
C LEU A 531 -0.75 29.26 19.84
N GLU A 532 -1.04 28.64 21.00
CA GLU A 532 -0.91 29.27 22.30
C GLU A 532 0.51 29.11 22.93
N ARG A 533 1.31 28.13 22.47
CA ARG A 533 2.66 27.89 22.99
C ARG A 533 3.68 28.94 22.52
N ASP A 534 4.62 29.23 23.39
CA ASP A 534 5.72 30.14 23.09
C ASP A 534 6.65 29.61 21.99
N PHE A 535 7.27 30.51 21.23
CA PHE A 535 8.18 30.17 20.13
C PHE A 535 9.31 29.22 20.57
N THR A 536 9.92 29.44 21.74
CA THR A 536 10.97 28.55 22.29
C THR A 536 10.48 27.17 22.69
N GLN A 537 9.21 27.01 23.00
CA GLN A 537 8.61 25.69 23.25
C GLN A 537 8.31 24.95 21.97
N LEU A 538 8.00 25.66 20.89
CA LEU A 538 7.74 25.08 19.59
C LEU A 538 8.99 24.52 18.88
N THR A 539 10.19 24.96 19.27
CA THR A 539 11.48 24.40 18.80
C THR A 539 11.85 23.08 19.49
N ASN A 540 11.07 22.64 20.49
CA ASN A 540 11.37 21.39 21.19
C ASN A 540 11.15 20.17 20.28
N LYS A 541 12.11 19.23 20.26
CA LYS A 541 12.06 17.98 19.46
C LYS A 541 10.74 17.18 19.59
N PHE A 542 10.08 17.24 20.76
CA PHE A 542 8.82 16.53 20.99
C PHE A 542 7.63 17.11 20.22
N ILE A 543 7.68 18.39 19.81
CA ILE A 543 6.60 19.00 19.01
C ILE A 543 6.42 18.29 17.67
N THR A 544 7.49 17.74 17.09
CA THR A 544 7.39 16.89 15.89
C THR A 544 6.49 15.68 16.12
N LEU A 545 6.48 15.12 17.34
CA LEU A 545 5.59 13.99 17.68
C LEU A 545 4.13 14.45 17.84
N MET A 546 3.90 15.67 18.34
CA MET A 546 2.55 16.26 18.36
C MET A 546 2.06 16.51 16.92
N ALA A 547 2.92 17.01 16.05
CA ALA A 547 2.64 17.19 14.63
C ALA A 547 2.32 15.85 13.93
N LEU A 548 3.08 14.81 14.26
CA LEU A 548 2.79 13.46 13.78
C LEU A 548 1.43 12.96 14.28
N GLY A 549 1.12 13.16 15.58
CA GLY A 549 -0.18 12.78 16.15
C GLY A 549 -1.34 13.40 15.36
N LEU A 550 -1.23 14.70 15.00
CA LEU A 550 -2.21 15.35 14.13
C LEU A 550 -2.26 14.69 12.74
N GLY A 551 -1.11 14.40 12.13
CA GLY A 551 -1.07 13.72 10.83
C GLY A 551 -1.74 12.35 10.85
N LEU A 552 -1.53 11.55 11.91
CA LEU A 552 -2.13 10.22 12.05
C LEU A 552 -3.67 10.23 12.10
N LEU A 553 -4.28 11.30 12.65
CA LEU A 553 -5.74 11.44 12.65
C LEU A 553 -6.33 11.47 11.24
N TYR A 554 -5.59 12.00 10.28
CA TYR A 554 -6.02 12.13 8.87
C TYR A 554 -5.54 10.99 7.97
N MET A 555 -5.02 9.88 8.52
CA MET A 555 -4.51 8.76 7.76
C MET A 555 -5.56 8.19 6.77
N GLY A 556 -5.29 8.35 5.47
CA GLY A 556 -6.18 7.86 4.39
C GLY A 556 -7.44 8.70 4.15
N LYS A 557 -7.51 9.95 4.65
CA LYS A 557 -8.68 10.84 4.52
C LYS A 557 -8.34 12.08 3.67
N THR A 558 -8.37 11.91 2.36
CA THR A 558 -7.95 12.95 1.38
C THR A 558 -8.89 14.16 1.30
N GLU A 559 -10.21 13.96 1.47
CA GLU A 559 -11.21 15.01 1.29
C GLU A 559 -11.26 16.03 2.45
N GLN A 560 -10.85 15.60 3.66
CA GLN A 560 -11.02 16.40 4.89
C GLN A 560 -9.78 17.20 5.26
N VAL A 561 -8.73 17.16 4.45
CA VAL A 561 -7.42 17.74 4.76
C VAL A 561 -7.35 19.24 4.49
N GLU A 562 -8.04 19.75 3.47
CA GLU A 562 -7.91 21.14 3.00
C GLU A 562 -8.23 22.16 4.09
N ASP A 563 -9.27 21.94 4.89
CA ASP A 563 -9.68 22.83 5.97
C ASP A 563 -8.61 22.91 7.06
N VAL A 564 -7.97 21.79 7.39
CA VAL A 564 -6.90 21.72 8.40
C VAL A 564 -5.63 22.39 7.89
N LEU A 565 -5.27 22.17 6.64
CA LEU A 565 -4.10 22.81 6.03
C LEU A 565 -4.26 24.34 6.04
N GLY A 566 -5.46 24.86 5.76
CA GLY A 566 -5.77 26.29 5.87
C GLY A 566 -5.64 26.83 7.30
N THR A 567 -5.98 26.04 8.32
CA THR A 567 -5.83 26.44 9.72
C THR A 567 -4.35 26.44 10.18
N ILE A 568 -3.56 25.49 9.69
CA ILE A 568 -2.11 25.41 9.98
C ILE A 568 -1.37 26.65 9.46
N ASP A 569 -1.85 27.29 8.38
CA ASP A 569 -1.27 28.55 7.87
C ASP A 569 -1.30 29.71 8.86
N ALA A 570 -2.17 29.66 9.86
CA ALA A 570 -2.23 30.66 10.91
C ALA A 570 -1.10 30.57 11.94
N ILE A 571 -0.32 29.45 11.94
CA ILE A 571 0.80 29.27 12.87
C ILE A 571 2.03 29.96 12.29
N GLU A 572 2.43 31.09 12.88
CA GLU A 572 3.61 31.87 12.49
C GLU A 572 4.93 31.26 13.02
N HIS A 573 5.18 29.97 12.70
CA HIS A 573 6.39 29.24 13.10
C HIS A 573 6.84 28.31 11.99
N PRO A 574 8.15 28.02 11.80
CA PRO A 574 8.65 27.05 10.81
C PRO A 574 8.01 25.66 10.90
N ILE A 575 7.58 25.24 12.08
CA ILE A 575 6.87 23.97 12.32
C ILE A 575 5.58 23.83 11.47
N SER A 576 4.98 24.94 11.01
CA SER A 576 3.80 24.89 10.14
C SER A 576 4.06 24.13 8.85
N LYS A 577 5.26 24.25 8.26
CA LYS A 577 5.66 23.47 7.07
C LYS A 577 5.72 21.98 7.38
N THR A 578 6.30 21.62 8.52
CA THR A 578 6.38 20.23 9.00
C THR A 578 5.00 19.64 9.24
N LEU A 579 4.11 20.38 9.90
CA LEU A 579 2.72 20.00 10.12
C LEU A 579 2.00 19.73 8.81
N LYS A 580 2.09 20.65 7.85
CA LYS A 580 1.46 20.50 6.54
C LYS A 580 1.93 19.24 5.81
N VAL A 581 3.24 19.04 5.77
CA VAL A 581 3.81 17.86 5.10
C VAL A 581 3.35 16.59 5.79
N LEU A 582 3.40 16.50 7.14
CA LEU A 582 2.99 15.30 7.88
C LEU A 582 1.51 15.01 7.70
N VAL A 583 0.63 16.00 7.80
CA VAL A 583 -0.82 15.82 7.58
C VAL A 583 -1.09 15.38 6.15
N ASN A 584 -0.46 16.02 5.16
CA ASN A 584 -0.66 15.69 3.75
C ASN A 584 -0.18 14.27 3.40
N ILE A 585 1.02 13.86 3.82
CA ILE A 585 1.53 12.51 3.52
C ILE A 585 0.72 11.40 4.19
N CYS A 586 0.19 11.64 5.38
CA CYS A 586 -0.69 10.70 6.06
C CYS A 586 -2.03 10.58 5.33
N ALA A 587 -2.62 11.70 4.90
CA ALA A 587 -3.89 11.71 4.20
C ALA A 587 -3.86 10.94 2.86
N TYR A 588 -2.78 11.10 2.11
CA TYR A 588 -2.61 10.44 0.81
C TYR A 588 -1.87 9.08 0.90
N ALA A 589 -1.68 8.51 2.09
CA ALA A 589 -1.01 7.22 2.25
C ALA A 589 -1.71 6.10 1.46
N GLY A 590 -0.98 5.40 0.61
CA GLY A 590 -1.47 4.27 -0.20
C GLY A 590 -2.37 4.64 -1.37
N THR A 591 -2.51 5.93 -1.72
CA THR A 591 -3.39 6.38 -2.82
C THR A 591 -2.73 6.32 -4.20
N GLY A 592 -1.39 6.27 -4.26
CA GLY A 592 -0.68 6.36 -5.53
C GLY A 592 -0.81 7.72 -6.25
N ASN A 593 -1.26 8.79 -5.58
CA ASN A 593 -1.55 10.08 -6.19
C ASN A 593 -0.29 10.75 -6.76
N VAL A 594 -0.21 10.82 -8.09
CA VAL A 594 0.96 11.31 -8.83
C VAL A 594 1.19 12.82 -8.61
N LEU A 595 0.14 13.60 -8.46
CA LEU A 595 0.25 15.05 -8.23
C LEU A 595 0.90 15.33 -6.89
N GLN A 596 0.54 14.58 -5.85
CA GLN A 596 1.17 14.70 -4.54
C GLN A 596 2.64 14.24 -4.58
N ILE A 597 2.94 13.15 -5.30
CA ILE A 597 4.33 12.71 -5.51
C ILE A 597 5.15 13.81 -6.19
N GLN A 598 4.61 14.48 -7.22
CA GLN A 598 5.29 15.59 -7.90
C GLN A 598 5.52 16.78 -6.98
N SER A 599 4.53 17.15 -6.17
CA SER A 599 4.64 18.22 -5.18
C SER A 599 5.75 17.94 -4.15
N LEU A 600 5.80 16.71 -3.60
CA LEU A 600 6.84 16.30 -2.65
C LEU A 600 8.23 16.27 -3.30
N LEU A 601 8.35 15.80 -4.54
CA LEU A 601 9.62 15.86 -5.27
C LEU A 601 10.08 17.31 -5.51
N GLN A 602 9.16 18.23 -5.80
CA GLN A 602 9.47 19.65 -5.94
C GLN A 602 9.97 20.23 -4.62
N MET A 603 9.37 19.88 -3.48
CA MET A 603 9.87 20.26 -2.16
C MET A 603 11.32 19.79 -1.93
N CYS A 604 11.63 18.54 -2.28
CA CYS A 604 12.98 17.97 -2.15
C CYS A 604 14.03 18.65 -3.05
N THR A 605 13.62 19.30 -4.14
CA THR A 605 14.53 19.98 -5.08
C THR A 605 14.66 21.48 -4.81
N SER A 606 13.76 22.07 -4.03
CA SER A 606 13.80 23.49 -3.66
C SER A 606 14.99 23.74 -2.76
N ARG A 607 15.99 24.49 -3.23
CA ARG A 607 17.01 25.03 -2.33
C ARG A 607 16.40 26.11 -1.46
N PRO A 608 16.70 26.18 -0.15
CA PRO A 608 16.36 27.33 0.66
C PRO A 608 16.90 28.58 -0.07
N LYS A 609 16.06 29.58 -0.29
CA LYS A 609 16.52 30.86 -0.79
C LYS A 609 17.41 31.43 0.32
N GLU A 610 18.71 31.52 0.10
CA GLU A 610 19.56 32.42 0.86
C GLU A 610 18.92 33.79 0.72
N GLU A 611 18.40 34.34 1.79
CA GLU A 611 17.97 35.74 1.87
C GLU A 611 19.21 36.58 1.72
N THR A 612 19.64 36.82 0.48
CA THR A 612 20.57 37.92 0.20
C THR A 612 19.81 39.20 0.41
N ASP A 613 20.06 39.87 1.52
CA ASP A 613 19.78 41.25 1.72
C ASP A 613 20.37 42.07 0.55
N VAL A 614 19.58 42.36 -0.44
CA VAL A 614 19.87 43.38 -1.45
C VAL A 614 18.89 44.54 -1.27
N SER A 615 19.25 45.43 -0.38
CA SER A 615 18.77 46.79 -0.46
C SER A 615 19.36 47.50 -1.71
N GLY A 616 18.50 47.84 -2.67
CA GLY A 616 18.93 48.66 -3.80
C GLY A 616 17.94 48.65 -4.94
N GLU A 617 17.18 49.70 -5.01
CA GLU A 617 16.28 50.13 -6.06
C GLU A 617 16.89 49.94 -7.46
N ASP A 618 16.12 49.37 -8.42
CA ASP A 618 15.92 50.01 -9.74
C ASP A 618 14.85 49.23 -10.55
N GLU A 619 13.77 49.93 -10.83
CA GLU A 619 12.73 49.57 -11.79
C GLU A 619 13.33 49.56 -13.20
N ASN A 620 13.07 48.49 -13.96
CA ASN A 620 12.80 48.59 -15.41
C ASN A 620 12.13 47.33 -15.98
N GLU A 621 10.96 47.58 -16.54
CA GLU A 621 10.17 46.64 -17.35
C GLU A 621 10.94 46.16 -18.58
N ALA A 622 10.82 44.88 -18.92
CA ALA A 622 10.78 44.42 -20.31
C ALA A 622 10.16 43.03 -20.45
N GLU A 623 9.02 43.00 -21.09
CA GLU A 623 8.42 41.82 -21.68
C GLU A 623 9.38 41.23 -22.73
N ALA A 624 9.46 39.86 -22.79
CA ALA A 624 9.70 39.11 -24.04
C ALA A 624 9.56 37.59 -23.81
N ASP A 625 8.48 37.08 -24.25
CA ASP A 625 8.32 36.07 -25.32
C ASP A 625 9.03 34.70 -25.17
N ALA A 626 8.19 33.70 -25.15
CA ALA A 626 8.48 32.27 -25.13
C ALA A 626 8.93 31.76 -26.50
N THR A 627 10.09 31.12 -26.57
CA THR A 627 10.31 30.02 -27.54
C THR A 627 11.49 29.15 -27.08
N ALA A 628 11.22 27.87 -26.90
CA ALA A 628 12.23 26.85 -26.68
C ALA A 628 13.04 26.52 -27.95
N PRO A 629 14.26 26.04 -27.82
CA PRO A 629 14.67 24.98 -28.73
C PRO A 629 15.26 23.76 -28.03
N VAL A 630 14.78 22.63 -28.51
CA VAL A 630 15.29 21.28 -28.35
C VAL A 630 16.75 21.20 -28.81
N ALA A 631 17.62 20.64 -27.99
CA ALA A 631 18.99 20.29 -28.40
C ALA A 631 19.26 18.81 -28.16
N ASN A 632 19.68 18.17 -29.22
CA ASN A 632 20.07 16.79 -29.43
C ASN A 632 21.18 16.28 -28.52
N SER A 633 20.98 15.06 -28.05
CA SER A 633 22.00 14.22 -27.44
C SER A 633 22.99 13.66 -28.47
N THR A 634 24.27 13.84 -28.22
CA THR A 634 25.35 13.13 -28.94
C THR A 634 25.91 12.02 -28.05
N THR A 635 25.85 10.81 -28.57
CA THR A 635 26.41 9.58 -28.01
C THR A 635 27.93 9.61 -28.09
N ALA A 636 28.60 9.19 -27.01
CA ALA A 636 30.02 8.83 -27.05
C ALA A 636 30.21 7.39 -26.59
N ASN A 637 30.82 6.62 -27.46
CA ASN A 637 31.21 5.23 -27.28
C ASN A 637 32.25 5.07 -26.18
N ILE A 638 32.15 4.00 -25.39
CA ILE A 638 33.24 3.48 -24.56
C ILE A 638 33.66 2.14 -25.13
N ASP A 639 34.94 2.09 -25.47
CA ASP A 639 35.68 0.94 -25.98
C ASP A 639 36.25 0.11 -24.82
N GLU A 640 36.26 -1.20 -24.96
CA GLU A 640 36.85 -2.16 -24.04
C GLU A 640 38.38 -2.22 -24.21
N GLY A 641 39.07 -2.35 -23.09
CA GLY A 641 40.46 -2.83 -23.20
C GLY A 641 41.36 -2.67 -22.00
N ASN A 642 41.62 -3.82 -21.39
CA ASN A 642 42.91 -4.28 -20.83
C ASN A 642 43.35 -3.82 -19.42
N THR A 643 43.50 -4.83 -18.62
CA THR A 643 44.29 -4.98 -17.40
C THR A 643 45.77 -4.65 -17.59
N GLU A 644 46.32 -3.92 -16.60
CA GLU A 644 47.72 -4.18 -16.14
C GLU A 644 47.92 -3.63 -14.69
N ASP A 645 48.56 -4.46 -13.89
CA ASP A 645 49.03 -4.22 -12.53
C ASP A 645 50.06 -3.09 -12.44
N VAL A 646 49.95 -2.18 -11.48
CA VAL A 646 51.10 -1.43 -10.95
C VAL A 646 51.00 -1.23 -9.44
N ALA A 647 52.12 -1.54 -8.80
CA ALA A 647 52.38 -1.63 -7.39
C ALA A 647 52.28 -0.29 -6.62
N MET A 648 52.00 -0.44 -5.33
CA MET A 648 52.07 0.58 -4.29
C MET A 648 53.45 1.23 -4.18
N GLU A 649 53.48 2.52 -3.98
CA GLU A 649 54.50 3.22 -3.18
C GLU A 649 53.89 4.10 -2.10
N ASP A 650 54.46 3.92 -0.93
CA ASP A 650 54.17 4.44 0.38
C ASP A 650 54.68 5.90 0.50
N ALA A 651 53.85 6.84 0.97
CA ALA A 651 54.35 8.13 1.42
C ALA A 651 53.44 8.72 2.52
N SER A 652 53.82 8.55 3.75
CA SER A 652 53.31 9.25 4.92
C SER A 652 53.78 10.69 4.98
N PRO A 653 52.99 11.67 5.40
CA PRO A 653 53.51 12.86 6.09
C PRO A 653 53.13 12.88 7.58
N LYS A 654 54.10 13.31 8.36
CA LYS A 654 54.07 13.46 9.80
C LYS A 654 53.19 14.65 10.23
N PRO A 655 52.69 14.62 11.48
CA PRO A 655 51.82 15.68 12.00
C PRO A 655 52.63 16.86 12.59
N GLU A 656 52.23 18.05 12.22
CA GLU A 656 52.59 19.27 12.94
C GLU A 656 51.52 19.59 13.99
N LYS A 657 51.99 19.91 15.20
CA LYS A 657 51.22 20.38 16.32
C LYS A 657 50.87 21.87 16.11
N SER A 658 49.64 22.25 16.32
CA SER A 658 49.28 23.59 16.76
C SER A 658 48.28 23.52 17.89
N GLU A 659 48.57 24.27 18.94
CA GLU A 659 47.85 24.39 20.19
C GLU A 659 46.66 25.34 20.07
N ALA A 660 45.59 24.98 20.77
CA ALA A 660 44.57 25.84 21.41
C ALA A 660 43.87 26.93 20.58
N VAL A 661 42.62 26.63 20.17
CA VAL A 661 41.47 27.52 20.39
C VAL A 661 40.33 26.63 20.82
N ALA A 662 39.96 26.61 22.06
CA ALA A 662 38.80 25.99 22.60
C ALA A 662 37.96 27.10 23.21
N ASP A 663 37.02 27.67 22.46
CA ASP A 663 35.87 28.43 22.96
C ASP A 663 34.84 28.82 21.88
N ASP A 664 35.12 28.61 20.59
CA ASP A 664 34.16 28.97 19.53
C ASP A 664 33.37 27.78 18.91
N GLU A 665 33.61 26.52 19.35
CA GLU A 665 32.93 25.34 18.77
C GLU A 665 31.52 25.09 19.34
N ALA A 666 31.17 25.72 20.48
CA ALA A 666 29.85 25.53 21.11
C ALA A 666 28.75 26.38 20.43
N ASP A 667 29.10 27.57 19.94
CA ASP A 667 28.11 28.46 19.27
C ASP A 667 27.85 28.02 17.81
N GLU A 668 28.82 27.36 17.13
CA GLU A 668 28.62 26.83 15.76
C GLU A 668 27.81 25.53 15.74
N GLU A 669 27.80 24.70 16.79
CA GLU A 669 26.97 23.51 16.91
C GLU A 669 25.49 23.87 17.15
N ASP A 670 25.21 24.94 17.94
CA ASP A 670 23.83 25.38 18.19
C ASP A 670 23.18 26.04 16.95
N ASP A 671 23.95 26.78 16.13
CA ASP A 671 23.46 27.37 14.87
C ASP A 671 23.23 26.28 13.78
N LEU A 672 24.06 25.23 13.73
CA LEU A 672 23.87 24.11 12.82
C LEU A 672 22.64 23.24 13.17
N ASP A 673 22.33 23.12 14.46
CA ASP A 673 21.14 22.39 14.91
C ASP A 673 19.85 23.19 14.61
N GLN A 674 19.86 24.52 14.67
CA GLN A 674 18.71 25.35 14.28
C GLN A 674 18.44 25.29 12.78
N ASP A 675 19.46 25.36 11.94
CA ASP A 675 19.32 25.23 10.48
C ASP A 675 18.82 23.81 10.07
N GLU A 676 19.16 22.76 10.80
CA GLU A 676 18.65 21.41 10.55
C GLU A 676 17.16 21.26 10.92
N GLU A 677 16.66 21.89 11.97
CA GLU A 677 15.24 21.87 12.35
C GLU A 677 14.34 22.57 11.33
N ASP A 678 14.76 23.70 10.78
CA ASP A 678 14.02 24.47 9.78
C ASP A 678 13.83 23.70 8.45
N VAL A 679 14.61 22.63 8.21
CA VAL A 679 14.62 21.83 6.98
C VAL A 679 14.06 20.41 7.16
N MET A 680 13.64 20.04 8.38
CA MET A 680 13.15 18.66 8.69
C MET A 680 11.99 18.21 7.77
N TYR A 681 11.17 19.13 7.28
CA TYR A 681 10.07 18.79 6.36
C TYR A 681 10.52 18.10 5.06
N HIS A 682 11.78 18.29 4.62
CA HIS A 682 12.34 17.57 3.48
C HIS A 682 12.46 16.06 3.75
N GLY A 683 12.88 15.68 4.96
CA GLY A 683 12.91 14.27 5.36
C GLY A 683 11.53 13.65 5.36
N PHE A 684 10.52 14.35 5.85
CA PHE A 684 9.14 13.90 5.83
C PHE A 684 8.56 13.82 4.41
N ALA A 685 8.95 14.73 3.51
CA ALA A 685 8.58 14.67 2.10
C ALA A 685 9.08 13.37 1.45
N VAL A 686 10.32 12.96 1.75
CA VAL A 686 10.86 11.67 1.25
C VAL A 686 10.10 10.46 1.81
N LEU A 687 9.75 10.48 3.11
CA LEU A 687 8.90 9.43 3.70
C LEU A 687 7.51 9.41 3.06
N GLY A 688 6.98 10.59 2.72
CA GLY A 688 5.71 10.75 2.02
C GLY A 688 5.69 10.09 0.63
N LEU A 689 6.78 10.19 -0.14
CA LEU A 689 6.91 9.48 -1.41
C LEU A 689 6.74 7.96 -1.24
N ALA A 690 7.30 7.40 -0.16
CA ALA A 690 7.14 5.99 0.16
C ALA A 690 5.71 5.64 0.58
N LEU A 691 5.08 6.47 1.42
CA LEU A 691 3.73 6.25 1.93
C LEU A 691 2.69 6.30 0.82
N ILE A 692 2.77 7.30 -0.07
CA ILE A 692 1.82 7.48 -1.18
C ILE A 692 1.93 6.34 -2.19
N ALA A 693 3.16 5.91 -2.51
CA ALA A 693 3.42 4.81 -3.45
C ALA A 693 3.24 3.40 -2.85
N MET A 694 2.93 3.31 -1.55
CA MET A 694 2.77 2.04 -0.85
C MET A 694 1.54 1.28 -1.37
N GLY A 695 1.69 -0.02 -1.62
CA GLY A 695 0.58 -0.89 -2.03
C GLY A 695 0.52 -1.18 -3.52
N GLU A 696 1.23 -0.45 -4.36
CA GLU A 696 1.31 -0.68 -5.80
C GLU A 696 2.70 -1.12 -6.24
N ASP A 697 2.79 -2.20 -7.01
CA ASP A 697 4.08 -2.72 -7.48
C ASP A 697 4.78 -1.73 -8.44
N ILE A 698 4.03 -1.05 -9.30
CA ILE A 698 4.55 -0.01 -10.21
C ILE A 698 5.01 1.21 -9.42
N GLY A 699 4.22 1.66 -8.44
CA GLY A 699 4.54 2.76 -7.55
C GLY A 699 5.82 2.49 -6.75
N GLN A 700 6.01 1.27 -6.24
CA GLN A 700 7.25 0.85 -5.56
C GLN A 700 8.47 0.92 -6.49
N ASP A 701 8.38 0.39 -7.70
CA ASP A 701 9.49 0.42 -8.67
C ASP A 701 9.84 1.85 -9.11
N MET A 702 8.86 2.74 -9.27
CA MET A 702 9.09 4.16 -9.55
C MET A 702 9.77 4.86 -8.38
N SER A 703 9.29 4.64 -7.16
CA SER A 703 9.84 5.24 -5.95
C SER A 703 11.30 4.86 -5.73
N LEU A 704 11.69 3.61 -5.99
CA LEU A 704 13.08 3.17 -5.90
C LEU A 704 14.01 3.95 -6.83
N ARG A 705 13.54 4.38 -8.01
CA ARG A 705 14.32 5.24 -8.93
C ARG A 705 14.46 6.65 -8.36
N HIS A 706 13.38 7.22 -7.82
CA HIS A 706 13.42 8.53 -7.16
C HIS A 706 14.34 8.52 -5.95
N PHE A 707 14.28 7.49 -5.10
CA PHE A 707 15.17 7.35 -3.94
C PHE A 707 16.64 7.26 -4.34
N SER A 708 16.97 6.56 -5.43
CA SER A 708 18.34 6.52 -5.95
C SER A 708 18.82 7.91 -6.38
N HIS A 709 17.95 8.71 -7.01
CA HIS A 709 18.26 10.08 -7.40
C HIS A 709 18.44 10.99 -6.17
N LEU A 710 17.51 10.94 -5.22
CA LEU A 710 17.55 11.75 -4.00
C LEU A 710 18.75 11.44 -3.12
N MET A 711 19.22 10.18 -3.11
CA MET A 711 20.44 9.80 -2.39
C MET A 711 21.69 10.44 -2.96
N HIS A 712 21.74 10.73 -4.27
CA HIS A 712 22.89 11.36 -4.91
C HIS A 712 22.86 12.88 -4.86
N TYR A 713 21.70 13.50 -4.94
CA TYR A 713 21.52 14.93 -5.13
C TYR A 713 20.84 15.64 -3.96
N GLY A 714 20.29 14.90 -2.99
CA GLY A 714 19.60 15.45 -1.84
C GLY A 714 20.57 16.04 -0.79
N ASN A 715 20.02 16.93 0.06
CA ASN A 715 20.71 17.40 1.25
C ASN A 715 20.91 16.28 2.29
N SER A 716 21.58 16.57 3.41
CA SER A 716 21.86 15.59 4.48
C SER A 716 20.59 14.92 4.99
N LEU A 717 19.52 15.67 5.28
CA LEU A 717 18.25 15.14 5.80
C LEU A 717 17.51 14.27 4.77
N ILE A 718 17.49 14.68 3.51
CA ILE A 718 16.93 13.85 2.42
C ILE A 718 17.67 12.51 2.35
N ARG A 719 19.01 12.52 2.38
CA ARG A 719 19.83 11.30 2.33
C ARG A 719 19.60 10.42 3.55
N ARG A 720 19.38 10.98 4.75
CA ARG A 720 19.03 10.22 5.96
C ARG A 720 17.65 9.55 5.85
N ALA A 721 16.69 10.21 5.17
CA ALA A 721 15.33 9.71 4.99
C ALA A 721 15.22 8.59 3.92
N VAL A 722 16.04 8.62 2.88
CA VAL A 722 15.97 7.66 1.74
C VAL A 722 15.99 6.20 2.18
N PRO A 723 16.91 5.72 3.04
CA PRO A 723 16.90 4.33 3.48
C PRO A 723 15.62 3.93 4.21
N LEU A 724 15.06 4.84 5.03
CA LEU A 724 13.80 4.62 5.76
C LEU A 724 12.61 4.54 4.80
N ALA A 725 12.56 5.42 3.80
CA ALA A 725 11.55 5.39 2.75
C ALA A 725 11.58 4.07 1.94
N MET A 726 12.78 3.59 1.59
CA MET A 726 12.95 2.29 0.95
C MET A 726 12.44 1.13 1.83
N ALA A 727 12.64 1.23 3.14
CA ALA A 727 12.15 0.22 4.08
C ALA A 727 10.62 0.24 4.21
N LEU A 728 10.00 1.42 4.23
CA LEU A 728 8.54 1.56 4.29
C LEU A 728 7.85 0.90 3.09
N THR A 729 8.37 1.11 1.88
CA THR A 729 7.80 0.47 0.66
C THR A 729 8.00 -1.04 0.62
N SER A 730 9.03 -1.57 1.29
CA SER A 730 9.43 -2.98 1.19
C SER A 730 9.47 -3.70 2.54
N THR A 731 8.66 -3.29 3.50
CA THR A 731 8.61 -3.90 4.85
C THR A 731 8.30 -5.40 4.76
N ALA A 732 9.10 -6.22 5.43
CA ALA A 732 9.01 -7.68 5.44
C ALA A 732 9.11 -8.35 4.04
N ASN A 733 9.65 -7.63 3.05
CA ASN A 733 9.83 -8.11 1.68
C ASN A 733 11.29 -7.91 1.23
N PRO A 734 12.21 -8.86 1.49
CA PRO A 734 13.63 -8.71 1.24
C PRO A 734 13.99 -8.92 -0.24
N GLN A 735 13.57 -7.99 -1.11
CA GLN A 735 13.95 -7.98 -2.52
C GLN A 735 15.45 -7.71 -2.67
N MET A 736 16.12 -8.44 -3.60
CA MET A 736 17.55 -8.30 -3.85
C MET A 736 17.97 -6.87 -4.17
N LYS A 737 17.22 -6.19 -5.05
CA LYS A 737 17.51 -4.80 -5.45
C LYS A 737 17.55 -3.85 -4.25
N VAL A 738 16.61 -4.01 -3.31
CA VAL A 738 16.47 -3.14 -2.14
C VAL A 738 17.62 -3.39 -1.15
N PHE A 739 17.84 -4.61 -0.73
CA PHE A 739 18.84 -4.86 0.30
C PHE A 739 20.30 -4.74 -0.20
N GLU A 740 20.58 -4.96 -1.48
CA GLU A 740 21.90 -4.65 -2.07
C GLU A 740 22.17 -3.14 -2.08
N THR A 741 21.16 -2.33 -2.35
CA THR A 741 21.26 -0.87 -2.29
C THR A 741 21.46 -0.39 -0.86
N LEU A 742 20.66 -0.88 0.09
CA LEU A 742 20.82 -0.57 1.51
C LEU A 742 22.18 -1.04 2.06
N SER A 743 22.70 -2.17 1.59
CA SER A 743 24.04 -2.64 1.96
C SER A 743 25.14 -1.67 1.52
N ARG A 744 24.99 -0.97 0.41
CA ARG A 744 25.92 0.09 0.00
C ARG A 744 25.81 1.31 0.91
N TYR A 745 24.59 1.73 1.24
CA TYR A 745 24.34 2.88 2.12
C TYR A 745 24.77 2.62 3.58
N SER A 746 24.82 1.36 4.03
CA SER A 746 25.32 1.03 5.38
C SER A 746 26.80 1.34 5.62
N HIS A 747 27.52 1.77 4.61
CA HIS A 747 28.91 2.24 4.66
C HIS A 747 29.06 3.72 4.25
N ASP A 748 27.97 4.49 4.28
CA ASP A 748 27.98 5.92 3.95
C ASP A 748 28.89 6.68 4.96
N PRO A 749 29.61 7.71 4.51
CA PRO A 749 30.42 8.55 5.38
C PRO A 749 29.56 9.29 6.44
N ASP A 750 28.31 9.65 6.13
CA ASP A 750 27.37 10.14 7.12
C ASP A 750 26.87 8.97 7.99
N LEU A 751 27.20 9.03 9.26
CA LEU A 751 26.91 7.95 10.22
C LEU A 751 25.41 7.74 10.41
N GLU A 752 24.60 8.78 10.32
CA GLU A 752 23.14 8.70 10.49
C GLU A 752 22.48 8.02 9.27
N VAL A 753 22.97 8.32 8.04
CA VAL A 753 22.57 7.59 6.83
C VAL A 753 22.90 6.10 6.97
N ALA A 754 24.11 5.78 7.46
CA ALA A 754 24.51 4.39 7.66
C ALA A 754 23.66 3.67 8.73
N GLN A 755 23.35 4.32 9.84
CA GLN A 755 22.48 3.79 10.90
C GLN A 755 21.07 3.55 10.40
N ASN A 756 20.50 4.50 9.64
CA ASN A 756 19.17 4.36 9.03
C ASN A 756 19.15 3.25 7.97
N ALA A 757 20.21 3.09 7.18
CA ALA A 757 20.32 1.98 6.23
C ALA A 757 20.38 0.61 6.93
N ILE A 758 21.07 0.51 8.06
CA ILE A 758 21.12 -0.70 8.88
C ILE A 758 19.74 -1.04 9.46
N TYR A 759 19.06 -0.04 10.03
CA TYR A 759 17.70 -0.22 10.54
C TYR A 759 16.74 -0.63 9.42
N ALA A 760 16.82 0.04 8.27
CA ALA A 760 16.04 -0.26 7.07
C ALA A 760 16.21 -1.73 6.61
N MET A 761 17.44 -2.26 6.63
CA MET A 761 17.69 -3.69 6.35
C MET A 761 16.99 -4.60 7.36
N GLY A 762 16.91 -4.19 8.63
CA GLY A 762 16.15 -4.88 9.66
C GLY A 762 14.65 -4.93 9.34
N LEU A 763 14.05 -3.79 8.95
CA LEU A 763 12.63 -3.71 8.57
C LEU A 763 12.31 -4.52 7.30
N VAL A 764 13.12 -4.39 6.26
CA VAL A 764 12.93 -5.15 5.01
C VAL A 764 13.03 -6.66 5.25
N GLY A 765 13.91 -7.07 6.15
CA GLY A 765 14.09 -8.48 6.52
C GLY A 765 13.18 -9.00 7.64
N THR A 766 12.29 -8.16 8.19
CA THR A 766 11.53 -8.49 9.40
C THR A 766 10.81 -9.83 9.32
N GLY A 767 11.10 -10.71 10.27
CA GLY A 767 10.47 -12.02 10.42
C GLY A 767 10.76 -13.03 9.31
N THR A 768 11.63 -12.71 8.33
CA THR A 768 11.89 -13.59 7.19
C THR A 768 12.98 -14.64 7.43
N ASN A 769 13.79 -14.48 8.48
CA ASN A 769 14.97 -15.32 8.72
C ASN A 769 15.92 -15.42 7.52
N ASN A 770 16.01 -14.39 6.66
CA ASN A 770 16.81 -14.41 5.45
C ASN A 770 18.31 -14.61 5.76
N ALA A 771 18.88 -15.70 5.25
CA ALA A 771 20.26 -16.09 5.56
C ALA A 771 21.31 -15.09 5.02
N ARG A 772 21.04 -14.45 3.87
CA ARG A 772 21.95 -13.45 3.27
C ARG A 772 22.00 -12.19 4.09
N LEU A 773 20.84 -11.66 4.50
CA LEU A 773 20.74 -10.52 5.41
C LEU A 773 21.38 -10.85 6.77
N ALA A 774 21.16 -12.04 7.33
CA ALA A 774 21.78 -12.46 8.59
C ALA A 774 23.31 -12.46 8.49
N GLN A 775 23.87 -12.92 7.39
CA GLN A 775 25.32 -12.91 7.15
C GLN A 775 25.84 -11.46 7.04
N LEU A 776 25.15 -10.62 6.28
CA LEU A 776 25.51 -9.21 6.09
C LEU A 776 25.50 -8.45 7.42
N LEU A 777 24.44 -8.58 8.22
CA LEU A 777 24.34 -7.93 9.53
C LEU A 777 25.43 -8.41 10.50
N ARG A 778 25.86 -9.67 10.43
CA ARG A 778 27.03 -10.14 11.22
C ARG A 778 28.34 -9.48 10.75
N GLN A 779 28.53 -9.28 9.45
CA GLN A 779 29.69 -8.56 8.94
C GLN A 779 29.69 -7.10 9.40
N LEU A 780 28.54 -6.44 9.37
CA LEU A 780 28.37 -5.08 9.87
C LEU A 780 28.62 -4.98 11.38
N ALA A 781 28.20 -5.98 12.16
CA ALA A 781 28.48 -6.02 13.59
C ALA A 781 29.99 -6.07 13.89
N SER A 782 30.75 -6.81 13.06
CA SER A 782 32.23 -6.82 13.17
C SER A 782 32.86 -5.53 12.71
N TYR A 783 32.30 -4.85 11.72
CA TYR A 783 32.77 -3.58 11.21
C TYR A 783 32.55 -2.44 12.23
N TYR A 784 31.34 -2.34 12.79
CA TYR A 784 30.95 -1.30 13.74
C TYR A 784 31.25 -1.62 15.20
N ILE A 785 32.12 -2.59 15.50
CA ILE A 785 32.41 -3.01 16.87
C ILE A 785 32.94 -1.85 17.75
N LYS A 786 33.53 -0.80 17.17
CA LYS A 786 34.07 0.37 17.87
C LYS A 786 33.06 1.51 18.06
N SER A 787 31.94 1.51 17.31
CA SER A 787 30.90 2.50 17.39
C SER A 787 29.69 1.92 18.14
N PRO A 788 29.45 2.29 19.40
CA PRO A 788 28.41 1.69 20.23
C PRO A 788 27.00 1.94 19.64
N ASP A 789 26.78 3.10 19.06
CA ASP A 789 25.47 3.49 18.47
C ASP A 789 25.15 2.71 17.21
N SER A 790 26.10 2.65 16.27
CA SER A 790 25.92 1.85 15.05
C SER A 790 25.83 0.35 15.37
N LEU A 791 26.57 -0.15 16.35
CA LEU A 791 26.46 -1.53 16.82
C LEU A 791 25.07 -1.80 17.42
N PHE A 792 24.52 -0.85 18.22
CA PHE A 792 23.16 -0.93 18.75
C PHE A 792 22.16 -1.11 17.61
N MET A 793 22.25 -0.28 16.55
CA MET A 793 21.36 -0.36 15.37
C MET A 793 21.50 -1.70 14.64
N VAL A 794 22.72 -2.22 14.48
CA VAL A 794 22.95 -3.56 13.91
C VAL A 794 22.26 -4.64 14.74
N ARG A 795 22.35 -4.57 16.08
CA ARG A 795 21.69 -5.53 16.97
C ARG A 795 20.17 -5.46 16.85
N ILE A 796 19.58 -4.24 16.83
CA ILE A 796 18.14 -4.06 16.57
C ILE A 796 17.74 -4.69 15.23
N ALA A 797 18.48 -4.44 14.15
CA ALA A 797 18.22 -5.02 12.83
C ALA A 797 18.32 -6.56 12.84
N GLN A 798 19.28 -7.14 13.58
CA GLN A 798 19.38 -8.59 13.78
C GLN A 798 18.16 -9.15 14.54
N GLY A 799 17.66 -8.44 15.55
CA GLY A 799 16.45 -8.81 16.29
C GLY A 799 15.21 -8.80 15.39
N LEU A 800 15.01 -7.72 14.61
CA LEU A 800 13.91 -7.57 13.67
C LEU A 800 13.92 -8.67 12.59
N LEU A 801 15.08 -8.98 12.02
CA LEU A 801 15.20 -10.05 11.01
C LEU A 801 14.65 -11.39 11.51
N HIS A 802 14.83 -11.68 12.79
CA HIS A 802 14.40 -12.92 13.44
C HIS A 802 13.15 -12.75 14.30
N LEU A 803 12.32 -11.74 14.03
CA LEU A 803 11.12 -11.41 14.79
C LEU A 803 10.24 -12.65 15.02
N GLY A 804 9.90 -12.95 16.29
CA GLY A 804 9.12 -14.13 16.68
C GLY A 804 9.69 -15.42 16.11
N LYS A 805 11.00 -15.58 16.03
CA LYS A 805 11.68 -16.76 15.44
C LYS A 805 11.29 -17.01 13.96
N GLY A 806 10.69 -16.00 13.29
CA GLY A 806 10.20 -16.07 11.92
C GLY A 806 8.70 -16.35 11.77
N THR A 807 7.92 -16.30 12.85
CA THR A 807 6.46 -16.49 12.81
C THR A 807 5.67 -15.19 12.74
N LEU A 808 6.32 -14.06 13.01
CA LEU A 808 5.70 -12.73 13.06
C LEU A 808 6.18 -11.82 11.92
N THR A 809 5.39 -10.81 11.60
CA THR A 809 5.70 -9.81 10.57
C THR A 809 5.30 -8.42 11.03
N LEU A 810 5.87 -7.39 10.39
CA LEU A 810 5.46 -5.98 10.46
C LEU A 810 4.82 -5.49 9.15
N SER A 811 4.49 -6.39 8.22
CA SER A 811 3.88 -6.00 6.94
C SER A 811 2.56 -5.26 7.17
N PRO A 812 2.37 -4.05 6.59
CA PRO A 812 1.13 -3.29 6.75
C PRO A 812 -0.04 -3.85 5.93
N PHE A 813 0.19 -4.87 5.10
CA PHE A 813 -0.82 -5.41 4.21
C PHE A 813 -1.57 -6.60 4.82
N ASN A 814 -2.88 -6.63 4.58
CA ASN A 814 -3.81 -7.70 4.96
C ASN A 814 -4.63 -8.14 3.75
N VAL A 815 -5.31 -9.29 3.87
CA VAL A 815 -6.20 -9.86 2.86
C VAL A 815 -5.55 -9.84 1.46
N GLU A 816 -4.55 -10.69 1.32
CA GLU A 816 -3.81 -10.85 0.05
C GLU A 816 -3.25 -9.53 -0.50
N ARG A 817 -2.82 -8.62 0.37
CA ARG A 817 -2.30 -7.29 0.04
C ARG A 817 -3.34 -6.29 -0.50
N SER A 818 -4.61 -6.59 -0.43
CA SER A 818 -5.67 -5.69 -0.92
C SER A 818 -6.00 -4.54 0.03
N ILE A 819 -5.71 -4.72 1.32
CA ILE A 819 -6.02 -3.76 2.39
C ILE A 819 -4.75 -3.33 3.10
N ILE A 820 -4.62 -2.02 3.34
CA ILE A 820 -3.52 -1.44 4.13
C ILE A 820 -4.03 -1.17 5.55
N SER A 821 -3.34 -1.74 6.56
CA SER A 821 -3.65 -1.47 7.97
C SER A 821 -3.13 -0.08 8.36
N LYS A 822 -4.05 0.84 8.69
CA LYS A 822 -3.73 2.20 9.16
C LYS A 822 -2.86 2.18 10.41
N VAL A 823 -3.18 1.30 11.38
CA VAL A 823 -2.42 1.14 12.62
C VAL A 823 -0.99 0.70 12.36
N SER A 824 -0.79 -0.27 11.45
CA SER A 824 0.55 -0.73 11.10
C SER A 824 1.37 0.36 10.38
N VAL A 825 0.75 1.12 9.48
CA VAL A 825 1.41 2.24 8.79
C VAL A 825 1.76 3.34 9.79
N ALA A 826 0.85 3.70 10.70
CA ALA A 826 1.10 4.69 11.76
C ALA A 826 2.29 4.30 12.63
N SER A 827 2.36 3.03 13.05
CA SER A 827 3.47 2.48 13.84
C SER A 827 4.81 2.55 13.09
N LEU A 828 4.85 2.14 11.83
CA LEU A 828 6.05 2.18 10.99
C LEU A 828 6.49 3.63 10.71
N LEU A 829 5.54 4.53 10.44
CA LEU A 829 5.81 5.95 10.22
C LEU A 829 6.38 6.61 11.48
N THR A 830 5.79 6.35 12.64
CA THR A 830 6.26 6.87 13.93
C THR A 830 7.73 6.56 14.15
N ILE A 831 8.14 5.31 13.97
CA ILE A 831 9.55 4.94 14.12
C ILE A 831 10.43 5.54 13.01
N SER A 832 9.93 5.64 11.79
CA SER A 832 10.68 6.29 10.70
C SER A 832 10.92 7.77 10.98
N VAL A 833 9.96 8.47 11.57
CA VAL A 833 10.10 9.86 12.02
C VAL A 833 11.13 9.97 13.14
N LEU A 834 11.10 9.08 14.13
CA LEU A 834 12.11 9.05 15.21
C LEU A 834 13.53 8.77 14.69
N MET A 835 13.64 7.96 13.63
CA MET A 835 14.93 7.61 13.01
C MET A 835 15.50 8.71 12.10
N LEU A 836 14.75 9.73 11.75
CA LEU A 836 15.33 10.92 11.06
C LEU A 836 16.33 11.65 11.96
N ASN A 837 16.11 11.63 13.27
CA ASN A 837 17.06 12.15 14.25
C ASN A 837 17.32 11.08 15.34
N PRO A 838 18.07 10.01 15.01
CA PRO A 838 18.24 8.87 15.93
C PRO A 838 19.02 9.23 17.19
N LYS A 839 19.92 10.20 17.14
CA LYS A 839 20.69 10.67 18.30
C LYS A 839 19.81 11.30 19.36
N SER A 840 18.82 12.11 18.94
CA SER A 840 17.93 12.80 19.87
C SER A 840 16.89 11.87 20.51
N PHE A 841 16.43 10.83 19.80
CA PHE A 841 15.35 9.98 20.28
C PHE A 841 15.82 8.57 20.71
N ILE A 842 16.45 7.81 19.83
CA ILE A 842 16.70 6.39 20.08
C ILE A 842 18.05 6.13 20.73
N LEU A 843 19.07 6.90 20.35
CA LEU A 843 20.44 6.73 20.79
C LEU A 843 20.85 7.69 21.90
N SER A 844 19.90 8.52 22.39
CA SER A 844 20.15 9.50 23.44
C SER A 844 20.79 8.86 24.69
N ASP A 845 21.88 9.45 25.16
CA ASP A 845 22.58 9.05 26.40
C ASP A 845 22.05 9.83 27.62
N SER A 846 20.98 10.63 27.46
CA SER A 846 20.35 11.37 28.54
C SER A 846 19.88 10.44 29.65
N THR A 847 20.23 10.71 30.88
CA THR A 847 19.78 9.96 32.06
C THR A 847 18.40 10.39 32.53
N THR A 848 17.86 11.48 31.97
CA THR A 848 16.59 12.10 32.38
C THR A 848 15.45 11.86 31.40
N GLU A 849 15.75 11.48 30.15
CA GLU A 849 14.76 11.24 29.09
C GLU A 849 14.70 9.76 28.70
N THR A 850 13.50 9.23 28.66
CA THR A 850 13.24 7.81 28.35
C THR A 850 12.75 7.63 26.92
N THR A 851 13.53 8.14 25.96
CA THR A 851 13.05 8.23 24.57
C THR A 851 13.20 6.93 23.78
N HIS A 852 14.19 6.06 24.08
CA HIS A 852 14.34 4.78 23.39
C HIS A 852 13.18 3.79 23.64
N GLN A 853 12.36 3.99 24.67
CA GLN A 853 11.11 3.24 24.86
C GLN A 853 10.07 3.49 23.76
N LEU A 854 10.18 4.57 22.97
CA LEU A 854 9.31 4.84 21.83
C LEU A 854 9.45 3.78 20.73
N LEU A 855 10.52 2.96 20.70
CA LEU A 855 10.60 1.79 19.81
C LEU A 855 9.44 0.79 20.01
N TYR A 856 8.79 0.80 21.16
CA TYR A 856 7.63 -0.07 21.41
C TYR A 856 6.39 0.33 20.57
N TYR A 857 6.36 1.50 19.96
CA TYR A 857 5.32 1.84 18.98
C TYR A 857 5.35 0.94 17.71
N LEU A 858 6.37 0.07 17.56
CA LEU A 858 6.31 -1.01 16.56
C LEU A 858 5.32 -2.14 16.92
N ILE A 859 4.97 -2.27 18.19
CA ILE A 859 4.17 -3.40 18.68
C ILE A 859 2.77 -3.49 18.07
N PRO A 860 2.00 -2.41 17.90
CA PRO A 860 0.69 -2.48 17.25
C PRO A 860 0.75 -2.98 15.80
N ALA A 861 1.90 -2.82 15.12
CA ALA A 861 2.11 -3.35 13.76
C ALA A 861 2.44 -4.84 13.71
N VAL A 862 2.78 -5.47 14.87
CA VAL A 862 3.16 -6.89 14.91
C VAL A 862 1.95 -7.77 14.73
N LYS A 863 2.02 -8.69 13.77
CA LYS A 863 0.99 -9.70 13.51
C LYS A 863 1.59 -11.06 13.13
N PRO A 864 0.90 -12.18 13.44
CA PRO A 864 1.36 -13.50 13.02
C PRO A 864 1.24 -13.69 11.50
N ARG A 865 2.23 -14.34 10.88
CA ARG A 865 2.20 -14.79 9.49
C ARG A 865 1.60 -16.20 9.40
N MET A 866 0.36 -16.37 9.78
CA MET A 866 -0.21 -17.71 9.93
C MET A 866 -1.42 -17.92 9.03
N LEU A 867 -1.62 -19.16 8.63
CA LEU A 867 -2.90 -19.70 8.21
C LEU A 867 -3.25 -20.82 9.17
N ILE A 868 -4.32 -20.64 9.92
CA ILE A 868 -4.91 -21.64 10.80
C ILE A 868 -6.33 -21.91 10.32
N THR A 869 -6.64 -23.17 10.08
CA THR A 869 -8.00 -23.63 9.78
C THR A 869 -8.67 -24.08 11.05
N VAL A 870 -9.92 -23.67 11.24
CA VAL A 870 -10.75 -24.01 12.41
C VAL A 870 -12.08 -24.62 11.96
N ASP A 871 -12.67 -25.40 12.85
CA ASP A 871 -14.01 -25.95 12.66
C ASP A 871 -15.12 -24.93 13.01
N GLU A 872 -16.38 -25.33 12.94
CA GLU A 872 -17.57 -24.52 13.27
C GLU A 872 -17.60 -24.06 14.74
N GLU A 873 -16.86 -24.77 15.66
CA GLU A 873 -16.72 -24.46 17.07
C GLU A 873 -15.49 -23.60 17.39
N LEU A 874 -14.76 -23.12 16.35
CA LEU A 874 -13.52 -22.37 16.46
C LEU A 874 -12.33 -23.16 17.05
N ASN A 875 -12.35 -24.49 17.01
CA ASN A 875 -11.21 -25.33 17.39
C ASN A 875 -10.27 -25.55 16.18
N PRO A 876 -8.94 -25.60 16.41
CA PRO A 876 -8.00 -25.85 15.34
C PRO A 876 -8.23 -27.19 14.61
N LEU A 877 -8.29 -27.14 13.30
CA LEU A 877 -8.49 -28.28 12.41
C LEU A 877 -7.31 -28.41 11.45
N LYS A 878 -6.78 -29.64 11.28
CA LYS A 878 -5.67 -29.88 10.34
C LYS A 878 -6.22 -30.27 8.96
N VAL A 879 -5.90 -29.45 7.96
CA VAL A 879 -6.31 -29.69 6.57
C VAL A 879 -5.12 -29.47 5.64
N ASN A 880 -5.05 -30.22 4.55
CA ASN A 880 -4.00 -30.03 3.56
C ASN A 880 -4.32 -28.82 2.67
N VAL A 881 -3.33 -27.96 2.51
CA VAL A 881 -3.37 -26.77 1.67
C VAL A 881 -2.18 -26.73 0.72
N ARG A 882 -2.39 -26.13 -0.45
CA ARG A 882 -1.33 -25.85 -1.42
C ARG A 882 -0.89 -24.41 -1.22
N VAL A 883 0.37 -24.20 -0.93
CA VAL A 883 0.96 -22.85 -0.76
C VAL A 883 1.93 -22.59 -1.90
N GLY A 884 1.75 -21.47 -2.60
CA GLY A 884 2.59 -21.08 -3.72
C GLY A 884 2.59 -19.56 -3.93
N GLN A 885 3.33 -19.09 -4.94
CA GLN A 885 3.34 -17.67 -5.29
C GLN A 885 1.99 -17.27 -5.89
N ALA A 886 1.42 -16.18 -5.40
CA ALA A 886 0.19 -15.62 -5.91
C ALA A 886 0.35 -15.15 -7.35
N VAL A 887 -0.64 -15.43 -8.20
CA VAL A 887 -0.72 -14.96 -9.59
C VAL A 887 -2.12 -14.42 -9.81
N ASP A 888 -2.22 -13.15 -10.07
CA ASP A 888 -3.48 -12.51 -10.41
C ASP A 888 -3.56 -12.34 -11.93
N VAL A 889 -4.51 -13.04 -12.55
CA VAL A 889 -4.75 -12.99 -13.99
C VAL A 889 -6.09 -12.32 -14.21
N VAL A 890 -6.06 -11.10 -14.72
CA VAL A 890 -7.25 -10.32 -15.07
C VAL A 890 -7.60 -10.52 -16.54
N GLY A 891 -8.89 -10.59 -16.86
CA GLY A 891 -9.39 -10.64 -18.24
C GLY A 891 -9.27 -11.97 -18.97
N GLN A 892 -8.98 -13.10 -18.29
CA GLN A 892 -9.00 -14.43 -18.88
C GLN A 892 -10.32 -15.15 -18.60
N ALA A 893 -10.92 -15.72 -19.64
CA ALA A 893 -12.07 -16.59 -19.50
C ALA A 893 -11.67 -17.96 -18.91
N GLY A 894 -12.51 -18.51 -18.04
CA GLY A 894 -12.29 -19.80 -17.39
C GLY A 894 -11.88 -19.67 -15.92
N LYS A 895 -11.34 -20.74 -15.35
CA LYS A 895 -10.84 -20.76 -13.97
C LYS A 895 -9.32 -20.47 -14.01
N PRO A 896 -8.86 -19.22 -13.78
CA PRO A 896 -7.45 -18.88 -13.85
C PRO A 896 -6.68 -19.61 -12.73
N LYS A 897 -5.39 -19.87 -12.96
CA LYS A 897 -4.51 -20.33 -11.89
C LYS A 897 -4.26 -19.16 -10.96
N THR A 898 -4.50 -19.34 -9.67
CA THR A 898 -4.29 -18.33 -8.63
C THR A 898 -2.94 -18.47 -7.95
N ILE A 899 -2.29 -19.64 -8.03
CA ILE A 899 -0.97 -19.93 -7.47
C ILE A 899 -0.06 -20.63 -8.47
N THR A 900 1.27 -20.41 -8.35
CA THR A 900 2.32 -21.10 -9.09
C THR A 900 3.41 -21.62 -8.15
N GLY A 901 4.05 -22.74 -8.52
CA GLY A 901 5.17 -23.30 -7.76
C GLY A 901 4.79 -23.76 -6.36
N TRP A 902 3.60 -24.34 -6.20
CA TRP A 902 3.05 -24.70 -4.89
C TRP A 902 3.70 -25.93 -4.25
N VAL A 903 3.65 -25.94 -2.92
CA VAL A 903 3.98 -27.09 -2.06
C VAL A 903 2.74 -27.43 -1.22
N THR A 904 2.37 -28.70 -1.15
CA THR A 904 1.29 -29.15 -0.26
C THR A 904 1.81 -29.29 1.17
N GLN A 905 1.12 -28.65 2.10
CA GLN A 905 1.42 -28.66 3.54
C GLN A 905 0.13 -28.85 4.33
N SER A 906 0.25 -29.40 5.55
CA SER A 906 -0.87 -29.45 6.48
C SER A 906 -0.91 -28.20 7.35
N THR A 907 -2.08 -27.63 7.60
CA THR A 907 -2.25 -26.48 8.50
C THR A 907 -1.88 -26.88 9.94
N PRO A 908 -1.33 -25.96 10.75
CA PRO A 908 -1.06 -24.53 10.49
C PRO A 908 0.18 -24.30 9.62
N VAL A 909 0.14 -23.28 8.77
CA VAL A 909 1.20 -22.92 7.82
C VAL A 909 1.60 -21.46 7.99
N LEU A 910 2.87 -21.14 7.74
CA LEU A 910 3.38 -19.78 7.65
C LEU A 910 3.31 -19.30 6.20
N LEU A 911 2.71 -18.14 5.97
CA LEU A 911 2.65 -17.49 4.66
C LEU A 911 3.73 -16.41 4.55
N ASN A 912 4.55 -16.45 3.50
CA ASN A 912 5.50 -15.40 3.19
C ASN A 912 4.84 -14.30 2.35
N HIS A 913 5.53 -13.16 2.23
CA HIS A 913 5.07 -12.08 1.38
C HIS A 913 4.87 -12.55 -0.07
N GLY A 914 3.68 -12.31 -0.63
CA GLY A 914 3.31 -12.73 -1.99
C GLY A 914 2.93 -14.21 -2.15
N GLU A 915 2.90 -14.99 -1.08
CA GLU A 915 2.38 -16.37 -1.09
C GLU A 915 0.87 -16.39 -0.84
N ARG A 916 0.19 -17.32 -1.49
CA ARG A 916 -1.24 -17.60 -1.33
C ARG A 916 -1.44 -19.08 -1.08
N ALA A 917 -2.42 -19.41 -0.26
CA ALA A 917 -2.81 -20.77 0.02
C ALA A 917 -4.14 -21.12 -0.68
N GLU A 918 -4.30 -22.39 -1.08
CA GLU A 918 -5.54 -22.96 -1.59
C GLU A 918 -5.80 -24.30 -0.91
N LEU A 919 -7.08 -24.62 -0.68
CA LEU A 919 -7.46 -25.94 -0.20
C LEU A 919 -7.08 -27.01 -1.24
N GLU A 920 -6.50 -28.13 -0.77
CA GLU A 920 -6.21 -29.27 -1.64
C GLU A 920 -7.50 -30.01 -2.00
N ASN A 921 -8.38 -30.25 -1.03
CA ASN A 921 -9.65 -30.96 -1.17
C ASN A 921 -10.83 -29.99 -1.08
N THR A 922 -11.14 -29.33 -2.18
CA THR A 922 -12.31 -28.43 -2.28
C THR A 922 -13.64 -29.18 -2.25
N ASP A 923 -13.64 -30.50 -2.51
CA ASP A 923 -14.85 -31.33 -2.49
C ASP A 923 -15.28 -31.67 -1.05
N GLU A 924 -14.31 -31.80 -0.13
CA GLU A 924 -14.55 -32.15 1.27
C GLU A 924 -14.84 -30.93 2.16
N TRP A 925 -14.12 -29.84 1.94
CA TRP A 925 -14.15 -28.64 2.77
C TRP A 925 -14.58 -27.39 2.01
N ILE A 926 -15.50 -26.64 2.60
CA ILE A 926 -15.93 -25.33 2.11
C ILE A 926 -15.35 -24.25 3.03
N SER A 927 -14.57 -23.34 2.47
CA SER A 927 -14.07 -22.17 3.19
C SER A 927 -15.13 -21.08 3.29
N LEU A 928 -15.32 -20.50 4.47
CA LEU A 928 -16.19 -19.33 4.64
C LEU A 928 -15.50 -18.02 4.27
N SER A 929 -14.17 -18.03 4.09
CA SER A 929 -13.39 -16.88 3.59
C SER A 929 -12.99 -17.09 2.14
N HIS A 930 -12.98 -16.00 1.37
CA HIS A 930 -12.48 -16.00 -0.02
C HIS A 930 -10.96 -16.15 -0.09
N SER A 931 -10.23 -15.68 0.92
CA SER A 931 -8.78 -15.83 1.05
C SER A 931 -8.44 -16.74 2.24
N LEU A 932 -7.42 -17.57 2.06
CA LEU A 932 -6.89 -18.44 3.11
C LEU A 932 -5.71 -17.74 3.80
N GLU A 933 -6.02 -16.79 4.70
CA GLU A 933 -5.07 -16.03 5.48
C GLU A 933 -5.60 -15.83 6.91
N GLY A 934 -4.72 -15.82 7.91
CA GLY A 934 -5.10 -15.67 9.30
C GLY A 934 -5.83 -16.89 9.86
N VAL A 935 -6.99 -16.71 10.46
CA VAL A 935 -7.85 -17.78 10.98
C VAL A 935 -9.06 -17.96 10.06
N VAL A 936 -9.24 -19.14 9.52
CA VAL A 936 -10.28 -19.45 8.52
C VAL A 936 -11.16 -20.57 9.00
N ILE A 937 -12.48 -20.32 9.04
CA ILE A 937 -13.49 -21.31 9.40
C ILE A 937 -13.78 -22.18 8.18
N LEU A 938 -13.68 -23.49 8.37
CA LEU A 938 -14.03 -24.49 7.37
C LEU A 938 -15.31 -25.23 7.78
N LYS A 939 -16.17 -25.42 6.80
CA LYS A 939 -17.39 -26.22 6.94
C LYS A 939 -17.24 -27.51 6.13
N LYS A 940 -17.63 -28.65 6.72
CA LYS A 940 -17.64 -29.92 5.98
C LYS A 940 -18.74 -29.86 4.91
N ASN A 941 -18.37 -30.20 3.67
CA ASN A 941 -19.35 -30.22 2.55
C ASN A 941 -20.38 -31.32 2.79
N PRO A 942 -21.66 -31.02 2.92
CA PRO A 942 -22.72 -32.03 3.15
C PRO A 942 -22.92 -32.99 1.97
N GLU A 943 -22.45 -32.61 0.78
CA GLU A 943 -22.54 -33.47 -0.43
C GLU A 943 -21.35 -34.45 -0.55
N PHE A 944 -20.35 -34.32 0.31
CA PHE A 944 -19.18 -35.21 0.28
C PHE A 944 -19.53 -36.56 0.92
N MET A 945 -19.63 -37.58 0.10
CA MET A 945 -19.71 -38.98 0.59
C MET A 945 -18.30 -39.51 0.77
N GLU A 946 -17.90 -39.83 2.01
CA GLU A 946 -16.71 -40.64 2.28
C GLU A 946 -16.91 -42.01 1.55
N VAL A 947 -16.14 -42.22 0.48
CA VAL A 947 -16.00 -43.55 -0.10
C VAL A 947 -15.05 -44.32 0.81
N ASP A 948 -15.60 -45.14 1.68
CA ASP A 948 -14.83 -46.14 2.46
C ASP A 948 -14.01 -46.98 1.49
N LEU A 949 -12.71 -46.75 1.40
CA LEU A 949 -11.75 -47.50 0.62
C LEU A 949 -11.23 -48.69 1.44
#